data_1c35366bddc7e7b1ce77e2fc7f97e7e5
#
_entry.id   1c35366bddc7e7b1ce77e2fc7f97e7e5
#
_cell.length_a   1.000
_cell.length_b   1.000
_cell.length_c   1.000
_cell.angle_alpha   90.00
_cell.angle_beta   90.00
_cell.angle_gamma   90.00
#
_symmetry.space_group_name_H-M   'P 1'
#
loop_
_entity.id
_entity.type
_entity.pdbx_description
1 polymer ?
#
loop_
_entity_poly.entity_id
_entity_poly.type
_entity_poly.pdbx_seq_one_letter_code
_entity_poly.pdbx_strand_id
1 'polypeptide(L)'
;MAVKPTPEYSESSIRVLKGLEPVKQRPGMYTRTDNPLHVIQEVLDNAADEALAGYGKKIKVTLHADGSVSIEDDGRGIPFGLHPEEKAPVIELVFTRLHAGGKFDKGKGGAYSFSGGLHGVGVSVTNALATRLEATSYREGQSARLVFSAGDVIEPLVARPLEAGERKQGTTVRVWPDAKYFESSALPLGDLTHLLRSKAVLMPGVSVSLINEKTRDTQTWQYKGGLRDYLQQTLNGDPVIPLFEGEGFADSSNDSFAEGEGASWCVAFTEDGQPVRESYVNLIPTSAGGTHESGLRDGLFNAVKSFIELHSLLPKGVKLMPEDVFARASYVLSAKVLDPQFQGQIKERLNSRDAVRLVSGFVRPALELWLNQHVDYGKKLAELAIKAAQTRQKAGQKVEKRKGSGVAVLPGKLTDCESRDIAYNEVFLVEGDSAGGSAKMGRDKENQAVLPLRGKVLNTWEVDRDRLFANNEIHDISVAMGVDPHGPNDSPDLSGLRYGKVCILSDADVDGSHIQVLLLTLFFRHFPKLIETGHIYVARPPLFRVDVPARGKKPAAKMYALDEGELTAILDKCAKDGVPREKCQISRFKGLGEMNAEQLWETTLNPDTRRLLPVQLGGTDFAATEVLITKLMGKGEAASRRELMELHGDAVEVDI
;
A
#
# COMPACT_ATOMS: atom_id res chain seq x y z
N MET A 1 -6.75 -14.08 50.93
CA MET A 1 -6.21 -14.33 49.61
C MET A 1 -4.95 -13.53 49.48
N ALA A 2 -3.79 -14.19 49.35
CA ALA A 2 -2.49 -13.50 49.22
C ALA A 2 -2.47 -12.75 47.88
N VAL A 3 -2.23 -11.44 47.94
CA VAL A 3 -1.98 -10.60 46.78
C VAL A 3 -0.68 -11.12 46.11
N LYS A 4 -0.78 -11.61 44.88
CA LYS A 4 0.42 -11.92 44.10
C LYS A 4 1.26 -10.63 44.01
N PRO A 5 2.54 -10.65 44.37
CA PRO A 5 3.38 -9.47 44.26
C PRO A 5 3.41 -9.04 42.79
N THR A 6 3.17 -7.77 42.55
CA THR A 6 3.42 -7.14 41.24
C THR A 6 4.89 -7.38 40.89
N PRO A 7 5.22 -7.84 39.67
CA PRO A 7 6.61 -8.04 39.30
C PRO A 7 7.35 -6.71 39.43
N GLU A 8 8.36 -6.69 40.28
CA GLU A 8 9.21 -5.53 40.52
C GLU A 8 9.99 -5.22 39.23
N TYR A 9 9.87 -4.00 38.71
CA TYR A 9 10.63 -3.56 37.56
C TYR A 9 12.08 -3.30 37.98
N SER A 10 12.94 -4.27 37.74
CA SER A 10 14.37 -4.27 38.12
C SER A 10 15.24 -4.54 36.89
N GLU A 11 16.55 -4.47 37.06
CA GLU A 11 17.55 -4.76 36.01
C GLU A 11 17.33 -6.16 35.40
N SER A 12 16.85 -7.11 36.18
CA SER A 12 16.53 -8.48 35.74
C SER A 12 15.30 -8.56 34.83
N SER A 13 14.47 -7.52 34.81
CA SER A 13 13.30 -7.43 33.91
C SER A 13 13.67 -6.96 32.49
N ILE A 14 14.91 -6.45 32.31
CA ILE A 14 15.43 -6.01 31.00
C ILE A 14 16.02 -7.22 30.27
N ARG A 15 15.34 -7.64 29.20
CA ARG A 15 15.80 -8.74 28.34
C ARG A 15 16.46 -8.18 27.07
N VAL A 16 17.67 -8.63 26.79
CA VAL A 16 18.40 -8.31 25.54
C VAL A 16 18.26 -9.49 24.58
N LEU A 17 17.65 -9.25 23.42
CA LEU A 17 17.51 -10.24 22.35
C LEU A 17 18.81 -10.31 21.55
N LYS A 18 19.27 -11.52 21.19
CA LYS A 18 20.53 -11.76 20.47
C LYS A 18 20.28 -12.50 19.14
N GLY A 19 21.22 -12.35 18.20
CA GLY A 19 21.20 -13.06 16.92
C GLY A 19 19.92 -12.75 16.12
N LEU A 20 19.18 -13.79 15.72
CA LEU A 20 17.92 -13.70 14.96
C LEU A 20 16.66 -13.70 15.84
N GLU A 21 16.81 -13.70 17.17
CA GLU A 21 15.68 -13.69 18.09
C GLU A 21 14.78 -12.45 17.96
N PRO A 22 15.32 -11.22 17.73
CA PRO A 22 14.49 -10.04 17.47
C PRO A 22 13.57 -10.20 16.26
N VAL A 23 14.04 -10.85 15.19
CA VAL A 23 13.26 -11.12 13.98
C VAL A 23 12.11 -12.06 14.28
N LYS A 24 12.37 -13.16 15.00
CA LYS A 24 11.35 -14.16 15.37
C LYS A 24 10.27 -13.60 16.29
N GLN A 25 10.64 -12.69 17.20
CA GLN A 25 9.69 -12.10 18.14
C GLN A 25 8.89 -10.93 17.57
N ARG A 26 9.46 -10.19 16.62
CA ARG A 26 8.83 -9.02 16.00
C ARG A 26 9.06 -8.98 14.49
N PRO A 27 8.53 -9.97 13.75
CA PRO A 27 8.77 -10.08 12.30
C PRO A 27 8.33 -8.83 11.53
N GLY A 28 7.23 -8.18 11.92
CA GLY A 28 6.71 -6.97 11.28
C GLY A 28 7.64 -5.75 11.30
N MET A 29 8.73 -5.77 12.09
CA MET A 29 9.78 -4.74 12.03
C MET A 29 10.76 -4.96 10.87
N TYR A 30 10.82 -6.16 10.31
CA TYR A 30 11.82 -6.58 9.32
C TYR A 30 11.22 -6.96 7.98
N THR A 31 9.96 -7.40 7.96
CA THR A 31 9.28 -7.89 6.77
C THR A 31 7.77 -7.65 6.86
N ARG A 32 7.08 -7.78 5.73
CA ARG A 32 5.62 -7.91 5.73
C ARG A 32 5.22 -9.26 6.30
N THR A 33 4.10 -9.31 7.01
CA THR A 33 3.57 -10.51 7.66
C THR A 33 2.22 -10.97 7.12
N ASP A 34 1.67 -10.27 6.15
CA ASP A 34 0.44 -10.64 5.42
C ASP A 34 0.61 -11.97 4.65
N ASN A 35 1.75 -12.15 4.00
CA ASN A 35 2.12 -13.36 3.27
C ASN A 35 3.66 -13.47 3.13
N PRO A 36 4.21 -14.63 2.71
CA PRO A 36 5.65 -14.82 2.65
C PRO A 36 6.36 -14.20 1.43
N LEU A 37 5.66 -13.45 0.57
CA LEU A 37 6.25 -12.91 -0.66
C LEU A 37 7.49 -12.05 -0.40
N HIS A 38 7.46 -11.19 0.63
CA HIS A 38 8.57 -10.28 0.91
C HIS A 38 9.85 -11.01 1.32
N VAL A 39 9.77 -12.09 2.12
CA VAL A 39 10.96 -12.89 2.46
C VAL A 39 11.52 -13.65 1.25
N ILE A 40 10.68 -14.03 0.30
CA ILE A 40 11.11 -14.60 -1.00
C ILE A 40 11.73 -13.52 -1.89
N GLN A 41 11.16 -12.32 -1.89
CA GLN A 41 11.70 -11.17 -2.61
C GLN A 41 13.14 -10.84 -2.19
N GLU A 42 13.48 -10.89 -0.91
CA GLU A 42 14.84 -10.60 -0.42
C GLU A 42 15.89 -11.57 -1.01
N VAL A 43 15.53 -12.83 -1.23
CA VAL A 43 16.40 -13.79 -1.94
C VAL A 43 16.48 -13.48 -3.44
N LEU A 44 15.34 -13.14 -4.05
CA LEU A 44 15.27 -12.73 -5.45
C LEU A 44 16.09 -11.47 -5.72
N ASP A 45 16.03 -10.50 -4.81
CA ASP A 45 16.78 -9.24 -4.93
C ASP A 45 18.30 -9.48 -4.93
N ASN A 46 18.78 -10.48 -4.18
CA ASN A 46 20.19 -10.86 -4.23
C ASN A 46 20.60 -11.48 -5.58
N ALA A 47 19.74 -12.30 -6.18
CA ALA A 47 19.95 -12.83 -7.52
C ALA A 47 19.93 -11.71 -8.58
N ALA A 48 19.01 -10.74 -8.42
CA ALA A 48 18.91 -9.58 -9.29
C ALA A 48 20.13 -8.64 -9.15
N ASP A 49 20.67 -8.46 -7.94
CA ASP A 49 21.87 -7.66 -7.72
C ASP A 49 23.11 -8.26 -8.43
N GLU A 50 23.25 -9.59 -8.49
CA GLU A 50 24.31 -10.25 -9.29
C GLU A 50 24.13 -9.98 -10.78
N ALA A 51 22.91 -10.06 -11.29
CA ALA A 51 22.60 -9.77 -12.68
C ALA A 51 22.82 -8.28 -13.02
N LEU A 52 22.42 -7.37 -12.14
CA LEU A 52 22.65 -5.92 -12.29
C LEU A 52 24.15 -5.57 -12.32
N ALA A 53 24.95 -6.26 -11.51
CA ALA A 53 26.40 -6.14 -11.49
C ALA A 53 27.08 -6.77 -12.73
N GLY A 54 26.31 -7.38 -13.64
CA GLY A 54 26.79 -7.95 -14.90
C GLY A 54 27.31 -9.39 -14.80
N TYR A 55 27.14 -10.05 -13.66
CA TYR A 55 27.69 -11.40 -13.42
C TYR A 55 26.73 -12.55 -13.71
N GLY A 56 25.43 -12.27 -13.90
CA GLY A 56 24.42 -13.27 -14.22
C GLY A 56 23.48 -12.81 -15.33
N LYS A 57 22.86 -13.78 -16.02
CA LYS A 57 21.89 -13.54 -17.11
C LYS A 57 20.61 -14.35 -16.96
N LYS A 58 20.52 -15.22 -15.96
CA LYS A 58 19.39 -16.10 -15.76
C LYS A 58 19.01 -16.13 -14.28
N ILE A 59 17.73 -15.90 -14.02
CA ILE A 59 17.13 -16.07 -12.71
C ILE A 59 15.96 -17.05 -12.89
N LYS A 60 15.93 -18.12 -12.08
CA LYS A 60 14.86 -19.11 -12.13
C LYS A 60 14.21 -19.24 -10.75
N VAL A 61 12.90 -19.09 -10.70
CA VAL A 61 12.09 -19.32 -9.50
C VAL A 61 11.23 -20.55 -9.70
N THR A 62 11.25 -21.46 -8.73
CA THR A 62 10.46 -22.69 -8.77
C THR A 62 9.55 -22.75 -7.54
N LEU A 63 8.25 -22.82 -7.76
CA LEU A 63 7.24 -23.11 -6.74
C LEU A 63 7.08 -24.63 -6.68
N HIS A 64 7.59 -25.23 -5.61
CA HIS A 64 7.57 -26.68 -5.44
C HIS A 64 6.21 -27.19 -4.94
N ALA A 65 5.94 -28.45 -5.23
CA ALA A 65 4.69 -29.11 -4.81
C ALA A 65 4.55 -29.16 -3.26
N ASP A 66 5.66 -29.17 -2.52
CA ASP A 66 5.71 -29.18 -1.05
C ASP A 66 5.52 -27.80 -0.41
N GLY A 67 5.27 -26.75 -1.21
CA GLY A 67 5.08 -25.39 -0.74
C GLY A 67 6.37 -24.58 -0.54
N SER A 68 7.54 -25.17 -0.80
CA SER A 68 8.80 -24.44 -0.80
C SER A 68 9.01 -23.66 -2.10
N VAL A 69 9.91 -22.68 -2.06
CA VAL A 69 10.29 -21.85 -3.20
C VAL A 69 11.80 -21.91 -3.38
N SER A 70 12.26 -22.24 -4.59
CA SER A 70 13.66 -22.15 -4.98
C SER A 70 13.93 -20.93 -5.84
N ILE A 71 14.98 -20.21 -5.55
CA ILE A 71 15.54 -19.12 -6.37
C ILE A 71 16.94 -19.54 -6.79
N GLU A 72 17.18 -19.53 -8.09
CA GLU A 72 18.44 -19.90 -8.72
C GLU A 72 18.93 -18.77 -9.59
N ASP A 73 20.21 -18.38 -9.45
CA ASP A 73 20.91 -17.46 -10.33
C ASP A 73 22.15 -18.11 -10.94
N ASP A 74 22.66 -17.54 -12.02
CA ASP A 74 23.92 -17.92 -12.67
C ASP A 74 25.05 -16.90 -12.41
N GLY A 75 24.95 -16.17 -11.27
CA GLY A 75 25.96 -15.21 -10.80
C GLY A 75 27.27 -15.85 -10.35
N ARG A 76 28.08 -15.12 -9.60
CA ARG A 76 29.40 -15.60 -9.12
C ARG A 76 29.35 -16.66 -8.05
N GLY A 77 28.20 -16.85 -7.40
CA GLY A 77 28.04 -17.66 -6.20
C GLY A 77 28.54 -16.95 -4.92
N ILE A 78 27.85 -17.22 -3.81
CA ILE A 78 28.23 -16.67 -2.50
C ILE A 78 29.58 -17.28 -2.06
N PRO A 79 30.55 -16.46 -1.60
CA PRO A 79 31.81 -17.00 -1.04
C PRO A 79 31.52 -17.91 0.16
N PHE A 80 32.21 -19.01 0.26
CA PHE A 80 32.04 -19.98 1.34
C PHE A 80 33.34 -20.30 2.11
N GLY A 81 34.43 -19.60 1.82
CA GLY A 81 35.63 -19.61 2.64
C GLY A 81 35.42 -19.00 4.01
N LEU A 82 36.38 -19.15 4.91
CA LEU A 82 36.32 -18.58 6.25
C LEU A 82 36.51 -17.06 6.22
N HIS A 83 35.65 -16.34 6.94
CA HIS A 83 35.81 -14.90 7.14
C HIS A 83 37.09 -14.62 7.97
N PRO A 84 37.91 -13.65 7.58
CA PRO A 84 39.19 -13.39 8.25
C PRO A 84 39.07 -13.13 9.76
N GLU A 85 38.07 -12.39 10.19
CA GLU A 85 37.83 -12.00 11.57
C GLU A 85 36.90 -12.96 12.31
N GLU A 86 35.73 -13.28 11.74
CA GLU A 86 34.69 -14.09 12.41
C GLU A 86 35.03 -15.59 12.47
N LYS A 87 36.03 -16.07 11.69
CA LYS A 87 36.48 -17.47 11.63
C LYS A 87 35.34 -18.48 11.31
N ALA A 88 34.27 -18.01 10.71
CA ALA A 88 33.13 -18.80 10.24
C ALA A 88 32.99 -18.70 8.71
N PRO A 89 32.34 -19.67 8.06
CA PRO A 89 32.09 -19.59 6.61
C PRO A 89 31.30 -18.33 6.24
N VAL A 90 31.74 -17.59 5.22
CA VAL A 90 31.07 -16.34 4.81
C VAL A 90 29.59 -16.59 4.47
N ILE A 91 29.27 -17.66 3.75
CA ILE A 91 27.90 -18.02 3.43
C ILE A 91 27.03 -18.26 4.69
N GLU A 92 27.59 -18.85 5.75
CA GLU A 92 26.90 -19.04 7.02
C GLU A 92 26.60 -17.70 7.69
N LEU A 93 27.59 -16.79 7.74
CA LEU A 93 27.43 -15.46 8.32
C LEU A 93 26.32 -14.66 7.64
N VAL A 94 26.25 -14.72 6.31
CA VAL A 94 25.23 -14.01 5.51
C VAL A 94 23.80 -14.44 5.88
N PHE A 95 23.59 -15.73 6.19
CA PHE A 95 22.27 -16.25 6.54
C PHE A 95 21.96 -16.23 8.04
N THR A 96 22.95 -16.09 8.93
CA THR A 96 22.75 -16.20 10.39
C THR A 96 22.98 -14.90 11.16
N ARG A 97 23.56 -13.89 10.52
CA ARG A 97 23.85 -12.60 11.18
C ARG A 97 23.06 -11.47 10.54
N LEU A 98 22.50 -10.62 11.38
CA LEU A 98 21.97 -9.33 10.93
C LEU A 98 23.16 -8.41 10.63
N HIS A 99 22.99 -7.56 9.62
CA HIS A 99 24.01 -6.62 9.16
C HIS A 99 25.30 -7.29 8.68
N ALA A 100 25.17 -8.47 8.06
CA ALA A 100 26.25 -9.17 7.37
C ALA A 100 26.04 -9.15 5.86
N GLY A 101 27.02 -8.67 5.10
CA GLY A 101 26.93 -8.62 3.64
C GLY A 101 28.08 -7.86 2.99
N GLY A 102 28.34 -8.10 1.72
CA GLY A 102 29.37 -7.43 0.93
C GLY A 102 28.92 -6.16 0.20
N LYS A 103 27.76 -5.58 0.59
CA LYS A 103 27.13 -4.45 -0.14
C LYS A 103 27.20 -3.14 0.65
N PHE A 104 27.93 -3.07 1.76
CA PHE A 104 28.05 -1.87 2.60
C PHE A 104 29.00 -0.83 2.01
N ASP A 105 30.08 -1.27 1.36
CA ASP A 105 31.07 -0.38 0.75
C ASP A 105 30.64 0.02 -0.66
N LYS A 106 30.00 1.20 -0.77
CA LYS A 106 29.50 1.78 -2.02
C LYS A 106 30.49 2.77 -2.69
N GLY A 107 31.70 2.86 -2.17
CA GLY A 107 32.76 3.73 -2.72
C GLY A 107 33.43 3.19 -3.98
N LYS A 108 34.41 3.92 -4.51
CA LYS A 108 35.24 3.53 -5.68
C LYS A 108 35.85 2.15 -5.44
N GLY A 109 35.31 1.12 -6.11
CA GLY A 109 35.78 -0.27 -6.05
C GLY A 109 34.84 -1.26 -5.37
N GLY A 110 33.67 -0.86 -4.86
CA GLY A 110 32.65 -1.78 -4.34
C GLY A 110 32.04 -2.65 -5.45
N ALA A 111 31.85 -3.96 -5.18
CA ALA A 111 31.32 -4.90 -6.16
C ALA A 111 29.86 -4.60 -6.58
N TYR A 112 29.15 -3.72 -5.82
CA TYR A 112 27.72 -3.44 -5.97
C TYR A 112 27.39 -1.97 -5.71
N SER A 113 27.60 -1.11 -6.70
CA SER A 113 27.34 0.33 -6.55
C SER A 113 25.86 0.67 -6.33
N PHE A 114 24.93 -0.03 -6.99
CA PHE A 114 23.49 0.25 -6.98
C PHE A 114 22.66 -0.97 -6.57
N SER A 115 23.10 -1.70 -5.54
CA SER A 115 22.37 -2.89 -5.06
C SER A 115 21.10 -2.51 -4.32
N GLY A 116 20.10 -3.40 -4.36
CA GLY A 116 18.89 -3.33 -3.54
C GLY A 116 19.10 -3.73 -2.09
N GLY A 117 20.07 -4.59 -1.81
CA GLY A 117 20.39 -5.11 -0.48
C GLY A 117 21.23 -4.15 0.36
N LEU A 118 20.59 -3.13 0.95
CA LEU A 118 21.28 -2.03 1.64
C LEU A 118 21.69 -2.32 3.08
N HIS A 119 20.91 -3.15 3.80
CA HIS A 119 21.01 -3.30 5.24
C HIS A 119 21.68 -4.60 5.71
N GLY A 120 21.94 -5.54 4.79
CA GLY A 120 22.54 -6.84 5.12
C GLY A 120 21.68 -7.69 6.06
N VAL A 121 20.34 -7.57 5.96
CA VAL A 121 19.41 -8.30 6.85
C VAL A 121 18.44 -9.21 6.10
N GLY A 122 18.23 -9.02 4.80
CA GLY A 122 17.16 -9.67 4.05
C GLY A 122 17.17 -11.19 4.16
N VAL A 123 18.24 -11.85 3.73
CA VAL A 123 18.30 -13.31 3.74
C VAL A 123 18.43 -13.92 5.13
N SER A 124 18.99 -13.22 6.12
CA SER A 124 19.00 -13.67 7.51
C SER A 124 17.59 -13.57 8.13
N VAL A 125 16.79 -12.57 7.75
CA VAL A 125 15.35 -12.49 8.09
C VAL A 125 14.58 -13.65 7.42
N THR A 126 14.82 -13.92 6.14
CA THR A 126 14.21 -15.06 5.44
C THR A 126 14.53 -16.38 6.15
N ASN A 127 15.79 -16.58 6.54
CA ASN A 127 16.21 -17.77 7.29
C ASN A 127 15.53 -17.89 8.66
N ALA A 128 15.45 -16.78 9.41
CA ALA A 128 14.81 -16.76 10.73
C ALA A 128 13.31 -17.13 10.69
N LEU A 129 12.62 -16.79 9.58
CA LEU A 129 11.18 -16.97 9.39
C LEU A 129 10.84 -18.20 8.52
N ALA A 130 11.79 -19.10 8.31
CA ALA A 130 11.63 -20.34 7.57
C ALA A 130 11.72 -21.57 8.50
N THR A 131 10.88 -22.58 8.29
CA THR A 131 11.02 -23.87 8.95
C THR A 131 12.28 -24.60 8.49
N ARG A 132 12.64 -24.40 7.21
CA ARG A 132 13.86 -24.91 6.59
C ARG A 132 14.34 -23.95 5.51
N LEU A 133 15.64 -23.75 5.41
CA LEU A 133 16.29 -23.05 4.30
C LEU A 133 17.53 -23.86 3.87
N GLU A 134 17.69 -24.02 2.57
CA GLU A 134 18.86 -24.65 1.97
C GLU A 134 19.56 -23.64 1.07
N ALA A 135 20.85 -23.45 1.28
CA ALA A 135 21.67 -22.59 0.44
C ALA A 135 22.79 -23.44 -0.21
N THR A 136 22.91 -23.35 -1.52
CA THR A 136 23.97 -23.96 -2.30
C THR A 136 24.65 -22.93 -3.16
N SER A 137 25.96 -22.80 -3.02
CA SER A 137 26.80 -21.94 -3.84
C SER A 137 27.69 -22.76 -4.76
N TYR A 138 27.77 -22.35 -6.00
CA TYR A 138 28.59 -22.96 -7.06
C TYR A 138 29.66 -21.95 -7.46
N ARG A 139 30.92 -22.24 -7.12
CA ARG A 139 32.01 -21.30 -7.33
C ARG A 139 33.37 -22.02 -7.40
N GLU A 140 34.25 -21.57 -8.27
CA GLU A 140 35.65 -22.03 -8.35
C GLU A 140 35.79 -23.56 -8.47
N GLY A 141 34.90 -24.17 -9.26
CA GLY A 141 34.94 -25.65 -9.49
C GLY A 141 34.40 -26.48 -8.32
N GLN A 142 33.77 -25.85 -7.34
CA GLN A 142 33.19 -26.51 -6.18
C GLN A 142 31.71 -26.14 -6.01
N SER A 143 30.95 -27.02 -5.36
CA SER A 143 29.65 -26.72 -4.77
C SER A 143 29.75 -26.80 -3.25
N ALA A 144 29.14 -25.83 -2.59
CA ALA A 144 29.10 -25.78 -1.13
C ALA A 144 27.64 -25.62 -0.69
N ARG A 145 27.16 -26.56 0.15
CA ARG A 145 25.77 -26.60 0.63
C ARG A 145 25.74 -26.59 2.15
N LEU A 146 24.78 -25.87 2.69
CA LEU A 146 24.42 -25.89 4.10
C LEU A 146 22.91 -25.75 4.26
N VAL A 147 22.40 -26.21 5.40
CA VAL A 147 20.95 -26.23 5.70
C VAL A 147 20.69 -25.61 7.06
N PHE A 148 19.63 -24.83 7.11
CA PHE A 148 19.17 -24.13 8.31
C PHE A 148 17.75 -24.57 8.67
N SER A 149 17.42 -24.43 9.96
CA SER A 149 16.06 -24.49 10.47
C SER A 149 15.84 -23.34 11.45
N ALA A 150 14.82 -22.56 11.17
CA ALA A 150 14.44 -21.40 11.98
C ALA A 150 15.64 -20.50 12.35
N GLY A 151 16.56 -20.29 11.40
CA GLY A 151 17.73 -19.44 11.57
C GLY A 151 19.01 -20.15 12.07
N ASP A 152 18.91 -21.35 12.58
CA ASP A 152 20.05 -22.10 13.11
C ASP A 152 20.56 -23.12 12.07
N VAL A 153 21.89 -23.32 12.04
CA VAL A 153 22.51 -24.32 11.16
C VAL A 153 22.19 -25.73 11.68
N ILE A 154 21.55 -26.57 10.84
CA ILE A 154 21.26 -27.98 11.17
C ILE A 154 22.11 -28.97 10.37
N GLU A 155 22.53 -28.59 9.15
CA GLU A 155 23.54 -29.32 8.40
C GLU A 155 24.69 -28.34 8.12
N PRO A 156 25.89 -28.57 8.66
CA PRO A 156 27.01 -27.67 8.46
C PRO A 156 27.45 -27.62 7.00
N LEU A 157 28.24 -26.61 6.65
CA LEU A 157 28.76 -26.44 5.30
C LEU A 157 29.54 -27.65 4.84
N VAL A 158 29.12 -28.22 3.73
CA VAL A 158 29.84 -29.28 3.01
C VAL A 158 30.21 -28.75 1.63
N ALA A 159 31.51 -28.62 1.38
CA ALA A 159 32.05 -28.28 0.07
C ALA A 159 32.58 -29.53 -0.63
N ARG A 160 32.24 -29.69 -1.91
CA ARG A 160 32.72 -30.77 -2.75
C ARG A 160 33.05 -30.32 -4.17
N PRO A 161 33.92 -31.00 -4.90
CA PRO A 161 34.09 -30.74 -6.33
C PRO A 161 32.78 -30.86 -7.11
N LEU A 162 32.64 -30.07 -8.18
CA LEU A 162 31.47 -30.16 -9.07
C LEU A 162 31.44 -31.53 -9.81
N GLU A 163 30.27 -32.08 -9.91
CA GLU A 163 30.02 -33.29 -10.72
C GLU A 163 29.77 -32.94 -12.19
N ALA A 164 29.94 -33.93 -13.06
CA ALA A 164 29.69 -33.76 -14.48
C ALA A 164 28.19 -33.38 -14.71
N GLY A 165 27.94 -32.27 -15.38
CA GLY A 165 26.59 -31.78 -15.66
C GLY A 165 26.06 -30.76 -14.63
N GLU A 166 26.74 -30.54 -13.50
CA GLU A 166 26.37 -29.46 -12.59
C GLU A 166 26.70 -28.08 -13.18
N ARG A 167 25.97 -27.07 -12.71
CA ARG A 167 26.27 -25.69 -13.09
C ARG A 167 27.64 -25.27 -12.57
N LYS A 168 28.33 -24.43 -13.34
CA LYS A 168 29.71 -24.05 -13.02
C LYS A 168 29.79 -22.91 -11.99
N GLN A 169 28.74 -22.08 -11.91
CA GLN A 169 28.67 -20.94 -11.01
C GLN A 169 27.21 -20.56 -10.69
N GLY A 170 27.00 -19.79 -9.65
CA GLY A 170 25.71 -19.26 -9.22
C GLY A 170 25.31 -19.67 -7.82
N THR A 171 24.11 -19.27 -7.43
CA THR A 171 23.53 -19.61 -6.13
C THR A 171 22.18 -20.26 -6.30
N THR A 172 21.85 -21.20 -5.42
CA THR A 172 20.50 -21.73 -5.25
C THR A 172 20.10 -21.60 -3.80
N VAL A 173 18.97 -20.94 -3.55
CA VAL A 173 18.38 -20.88 -2.21
C VAL A 173 16.97 -21.45 -2.29
N ARG A 174 16.67 -22.44 -1.45
CA ARG A 174 15.35 -23.04 -1.31
C ARG A 174 14.81 -22.74 0.09
N VAL A 175 13.59 -22.21 0.15
CA VAL A 175 12.99 -21.71 1.38
C VAL A 175 11.65 -22.40 1.61
N TRP A 176 11.40 -22.85 2.83
CA TRP A 176 10.12 -23.28 3.36
C TRP A 176 9.65 -22.25 4.37
N PRO A 177 8.84 -21.24 3.98
CA PRO A 177 8.35 -20.22 4.91
C PRO A 177 7.58 -20.86 6.07
N ASP A 178 7.78 -20.36 7.29
CA ASP A 178 7.06 -20.86 8.47
C ASP A 178 5.72 -20.11 8.61
N ALA A 179 4.63 -20.83 8.37
CA ALA A 179 3.26 -20.29 8.37
C ALA A 179 2.89 -19.52 9.64
N LYS A 180 3.51 -19.82 10.78
CA LYS A 180 3.20 -19.14 12.05
C LYS A 180 3.54 -17.65 12.07
N TYR A 181 4.35 -17.16 11.15
CA TYR A 181 4.76 -15.76 11.07
C TYR A 181 3.94 -14.92 10.10
N PHE A 182 3.06 -15.56 9.32
CA PHE A 182 2.30 -14.91 8.26
C PHE A 182 0.80 -15.12 8.46
N GLU A 183 0.00 -14.10 8.15
CA GLU A 183 -1.47 -14.18 8.18
C GLU A 183 -1.98 -15.20 7.15
N SER A 184 -1.36 -15.25 5.97
CA SER A 184 -1.59 -16.26 4.95
C SER A 184 -0.27 -16.99 4.62
N SER A 185 -0.31 -18.32 4.59
CA SER A 185 0.82 -19.12 4.12
C SER A 185 0.93 -19.22 2.60
N ALA A 186 -0.09 -18.76 1.87
CA ALA A 186 -0.13 -18.80 0.42
C ALA A 186 0.68 -17.65 -0.19
N LEU A 187 1.49 -17.96 -1.21
CA LEU A 187 2.15 -16.93 -2.02
C LEU A 187 1.14 -16.35 -3.01
N PRO A 188 0.95 -15.01 -3.05
CA PRO A 188 0.12 -14.36 -4.05
C PRO A 188 0.79 -14.47 -5.43
N LEU A 189 0.29 -15.38 -6.26
CA LEU A 189 0.92 -15.72 -7.54
C LEU A 189 0.93 -14.53 -8.52
N GLY A 190 -0.11 -13.69 -8.49
CA GLY A 190 -0.17 -12.47 -9.30
C GLY A 190 0.96 -11.50 -8.97
N ASP A 191 1.17 -11.22 -7.68
CA ASP A 191 2.20 -10.28 -7.21
C ASP A 191 3.61 -10.84 -7.45
N LEU A 192 3.81 -12.15 -7.23
CA LEU A 192 5.07 -12.81 -7.57
C LEU A 192 5.37 -12.73 -9.07
N THR A 193 4.36 -12.97 -9.92
CA THR A 193 4.51 -12.89 -11.38
C THR A 193 4.85 -11.45 -11.81
N HIS A 194 4.17 -10.47 -11.25
CA HIS A 194 4.46 -9.05 -11.50
C HIS A 194 5.89 -8.69 -11.07
N LEU A 195 6.30 -9.11 -9.87
CA LEU A 195 7.66 -8.88 -9.35
C LEU A 195 8.73 -9.50 -10.26
N LEU A 196 8.56 -10.74 -10.71
CA LEU A 196 9.51 -11.41 -11.60
C LEU A 196 9.57 -10.75 -12.98
N ARG A 197 8.41 -10.37 -13.51
CA ARG A 197 8.31 -9.64 -14.76
C ARG A 197 9.01 -8.28 -14.70
N SER A 198 8.81 -7.53 -13.63
CA SER A 198 9.49 -6.25 -13.43
C SER A 198 11.01 -6.40 -13.36
N LYS A 199 11.53 -7.44 -12.68
CA LYS A 199 12.98 -7.71 -12.68
C LYS A 199 13.52 -7.93 -14.10
N ALA A 200 12.81 -8.70 -14.94
CA ALA A 200 13.22 -8.91 -16.34
C ALA A 200 13.22 -7.61 -17.16
N VAL A 201 12.23 -6.72 -16.91
CA VAL A 201 12.11 -5.41 -17.57
C VAL A 201 13.28 -4.48 -17.21
N LEU A 202 13.60 -4.43 -15.89
CA LEU A 202 14.61 -3.52 -15.35
C LEU A 202 16.05 -3.95 -15.66
N MET A 203 16.23 -5.19 -16.13
CA MET A 203 17.53 -5.76 -16.48
C MET A 203 17.50 -6.30 -17.93
N PRO A 204 17.59 -5.40 -18.95
CA PRO A 204 17.50 -5.81 -20.35
C PRO A 204 18.49 -6.95 -20.70
N GLY A 205 17.96 -8.01 -21.32
CA GLY A 205 18.75 -9.18 -21.70
C GLY A 205 18.85 -10.27 -20.62
N VAL A 206 18.46 -10.00 -19.37
CA VAL A 206 18.35 -11.02 -18.33
C VAL A 206 17.05 -11.83 -18.52
N SER A 207 17.15 -13.15 -18.48
CA SER A 207 16.00 -14.06 -18.53
C SER A 207 15.55 -14.41 -17.12
N VAL A 208 14.28 -14.14 -16.82
CA VAL A 208 13.64 -14.49 -15.55
C VAL A 208 12.54 -15.51 -15.82
N SER A 209 12.55 -16.63 -15.11
CA SER A 209 11.56 -17.71 -15.31
C SER A 209 10.89 -18.12 -14.00
N LEU A 210 9.61 -18.45 -14.10
CA LEU A 210 8.78 -19.02 -13.03
C LEU A 210 8.30 -20.40 -13.44
N ILE A 211 8.59 -21.39 -12.62
CA ILE A 211 8.11 -22.76 -12.77
C ILE A 211 7.18 -23.08 -11.61
N ASN A 212 5.97 -23.52 -11.90
CA ASN A 212 5.02 -24.02 -10.90
C ASN A 212 4.86 -25.52 -11.05
N GLU A 213 5.43 -26.29 -10.12
CA GLU A 213 5.39 -27.77 -10.19
C GLU A 213 3.97 -28.32 -10.03
N LYS A 214 3.07 -27.64 -9.29
CA LYS A 214 1.69 -28.09 -9.06
C LYS A 214 0.86 -28.01 -10.33
N THR A 215 0.97 -26.92 -11.07
CA THR A 215 0.23 -26.68 -12.32
C THR A 215 1.01 -27.14 -13.55
N ARG A 216 2.31 -27.42 -13.41
CA ARG A 216 3.28 -27.71 -14.48
C ARG A 216 3.44 -26.56 -15.48
N ASP A 217 3.11 -25.34 -15.06
CA ASP A 217 3.25 -24.16 -15.89
C ASP A 217 4.67 -23.60 -15.78
N THR A 218 5.15 -23.08 -16.91
CA THR A 218 6.42 -22.37 -16.99
C THR A 218 6.20 -21.07 -17.73
N GLN A 219 6.58 -19.96 -17.10
CA GLN A 219 6.57 -18.63 -17.70
C GLN A 219 8.00 -18.11 -17.75
N THR A 220 8.36 -17.44 -18.84
CA THR A 220 9.69 -16.82 -18.98
C THR A 220 9.55 -15.45 -19.58
N TRP A 221 10.22 -14.48 -18.97
CA TRP A 221 10.26 -13.08 -19.40
C TRP A 221 11.70 -12.70 -19.75
N GLN A 222 11.84 -12.03 -20.86
CA GLN A 222 13.09 -11.42 -21.30
C GLN A 222 12.75 -10.25 -22.21
N TYR A 223 13.14 -9.04 -21.81
CA TYR A 223 12.85 -7.81 -22.53
C TYR A 223 14.15 -7.28 -23.17
N LYS A 224 14.16 -7.15 -24.48
CA LYS A 224 15.30 -6.56 -25.20
C LYS A 224 15.19 -5.04 -25.26
N GLY A 225 13.99 -4.52 -25.44
CA GLY A 225 13.67 -3.09 -25.44
C GLY A 225 13.32 -2.53 -24.05
N GLY A 226 13.53 -3.32 -22.97
CA GLY A 226 13.42 -2.85 -21.60
C GLY A 226 12.07 -2.22 -21.25
N LEU A 227 12.12 -1.00 -20.69
CA LEU A 227 10.94 -0.28 -20.19
C LEU A 227 9.89 -0.02 -21.28
N ARG A 228 10.33 0.22 -22.52
CA ARG A 228 9.44 0.50 -23.64
C ARG A 228 8.55 -0.68 -23.99
N ASP A 229 9.16 -1.86 -24.20
CA ASP A 229 8.42 -3.08 -24.56
C ASP A 229 7.39 -3.41 -23.48
N TYR A 230 7.76 -3.20 -22.22
CA TYR A 230 6.88 -3.43 -21.08
C TYR A 230 5.72 -2.44 -21.04
N LEU A 231 5.99 -1.14 -21.12
CA LEU A 231 4.94 -0.13 -21.08
C LEU A 231 3.95 -0.30 -22.23
N GLN A 232 4.43 -0.59 -23.44
CA GLN A 232 3.56 -0.85 -24.60
C GLN A 232 2.60 -2.03 -24.38
N GLN A 233 3.06 -3.08 -23.68
CA GLN A 233 2.22 -4.27 -23.38
C GLN A 233 1.22 -4.05 -22.26
N THR A 234 1.45 -3.07 -21.39
CA THR A 234 0.63 -2.81 -20.20
C THR A 234 -0.29 -1.61 -20.33
N LEU A 235 -0.08 -0.77 -21.36
CA LEU A 235 -0.93 0.41 -21.59
C LEU A 235 -2.38 0.03 -21.85
N ASN A 236 -3.26 0.73 -21.16
CA ASN A 236 -4.70 0.70 -21.38
C ASN A 236 -5.12 1.91 -22.24
N GLY A 237 -5.09 1.76 -23.55
CA GLY A 237 -5.44 2.80 -24.52
C GLY A 237 -4.27 3.22 -25.42
N ASP A 238 -4.61 3.93 -26.48
CA ASP A 238 -3.61 4.40 -27.44
C ASP A 238 -2.90 5.69 -26.95
N PRO A 239 -1.58 5.77 -27.04
CA PRO A 239 -0.88 6.98 -26.68
C PRO A 239 -1.13 8.09 -27.70
N VAL A 240 -1.38 9.33 -27.21
CA VAL A 240 -1.64 10.53 -28.03
C VAL A 240 -0.44 10.90 -28.89
N ILE A 241 0.77 10.60 -28.40
CA ILE A 241 2.06 10.81 -29.04
C ILE A 241 2.90 9.55 -28.83
N PRO A 242 3.96 9.31 -29.64
CA PRO A 242 4.88 8.21 -29.41
C PRO A 242 5.44 8.23 -27.99
N LEU A 243 5.82 7.05 -27.47
CA LEU A 243 6.39 6.94 -26.15
C LEU A 243 7.67 7.77 -26.04
N PHE A 244 7.76 8.57 -24.97
CA PHE A 244 8.97 9.28 -24.61
C PHE A 244 9.81 8.39 -23.71
N GLU A 245 10.92 7.90 -24.23
CA GLU A 245 11.88 7.09 -23.48
C GLU A 245 13.25 7.75 -23.42
N GLY A 246 13.99 7.43 -22.38
CA GLY A 246 15.35 7.91 -22.23
C GLY A 246 16.01 7.39 -20.98
N GLU A 247 17.27 7.71 -20.86
CA GLU A 247 18.07 7.48 -19.68
C GLU A 247 19.07 8.63 -19.50
N GLY A 248 19.45 8.86 -18.26
CA GLY A 248 20.48 9.83 -17.93
C GLY A 248 21.13 9.45 -16.62
N PHE A 249 22.47 9.39 -16.63
CA PHE A 249 23.29 9.05 -15.48
C PHE A 249 24.42 10.07 -15.33
N ALA A 250 24.73 10.37 -14.07
CA ALA A 250 25.86 11.22 -13.73
C ALA A 250 27.18 10.54 -14.13
N ASP A 251 28.08 11.28 -14.74
CA ASP A 251 29.45 10.88 -15.02
C ASP A 251 30.42 11.30 -13.90
N SER A 252 31.69 10.93 -14.03
CA SER A 252 32.73 11.26 -13.04
C SER A 252 33.01 12.75 -12.87
N SER A 253 32.51 13.60 -13.76
CA SER A 253 32.66 15.06 -13.71
C SER A 253 31.50 15.77 -13.00
N ASN A 254 30.46 15.02 -12.59
CA ASN A 254 29.30 15.59 -11.93
C ASN A 254 29.60 15.93 -10.47
N ASP A 255 29.50 17.22 -10.11
CA ASP A 255 29.80 17.70 -8.75
C ASP A 255 28.68 17.41 -7.73
N SER A 256 27.49 17.04 -8.21
CA SER A 256 26.29 16.92 -7.36
C SER A 256 25.86 15.47 -7.09
N PHE A 257 26.21 14.54 -7.96
CA PHE A 257 25.80 13.14 -7.92
C PHE A 257 26.97 12.21 -8.21
N ALA A 258 26.95 11.05 -7.61
CA ALA A 258 27.98 10.05 -7.85
C ALA A 258 27.87 9.46 -9.27
N GLU A 259 29.00 9.03 -9.82
CA GLU A 259 29.05 8.37 -11.12
C GLU A 259 28.08 7.17 -11.18
N GLY A 260 27.20 7.17 -12.19
CA GLY A 260 26.17 6.16 -12.41
C GLY A 260 24.85 6.41 -11.68
N GLU A 261 24.73 7.42 -10.80
CA GLU A 261 23.42 7.85 -10.29
C GLU A 261 22.60 8.50 -11.40
N GLY A 262 21.31 8.23 -11.45
CA GLY A 262 20.43 8.75 -12.48
C GLY A 262 19.14 7.96 -12.63
N ALA A 263 18.56 7.98 -13.81
CA ALA A 263 17.33 7.23 -14.07
C ALA A 263 17.20 6.82 -15.54
N SER A 264 16.43 5.75 -15.76
CA SER A 264 15.86 5.38 -17.06
C SER A 264 14.35 5.48 -16.96
N TRP A 265 13.69 5.95 -17.99
CA TRP A 265 12.25 6.16 -18.02
C TRP A 265 11.64 5.81 -19.36
N CYS A 266 10.37 5.42 -19.33
CA CYS A 266 9.50 5.37 -20.48
C CYS A 266 8.15 5.96 -20.09
N VAL A 267 7.64 6.94 -20.84
CA VAL A 267 6.43 7.68 -20.53
C VAL A 267 5.51 7.67 -21.76
N ALA A 268 4.22 7.41 -21.52
CA ALA A 268 3.14 7.52 -22.49
C ALA A 268 2.10 8.51 -21.98
N PHE A 269 1.47 9.25 -22.87
CA PHE A 269 0.35 10.13 -22.55
C PHE A 269 -0.90 9.63 -23.25
N THR A 270 -1.97 9.38 -22.49
CA THR A 270 -3.25 8.84 -22.98
C THR A 270 -4.40 9.77 -22.64
N GLU A 271 -5.37 9.92 -23.56
CA GLU A 271 -6.58 10.70 -23.26
C GLU A 271 -7.52 9.96 -22.31
N ASP A 272 -7.65 8.66 -22.51
CA ASP A 272 -8.56 7.77 -21.80
C ASP A 272 -7.81 6.61 -21.15
N GLY A 273 -8.49 5.90 -20.24
CA GLY A 273 -7.95 4.75 -19.54
C GLY A 273 -7.30 5.10 -18.20
N GLN A 274 -7.02 4.06 -17.43
CA GLN A 274 -6.27 4.19 -16.17
C GLN A 274 -4.77 4.27 -16.47
N PRO A 275 -4.06 5.26 -15.95
CA PRO A 275 -2.61 5.35 -16.15
C PRO A 275 -1.88 4.19 -15.48
N VAL A 276 -0.92 3.63 -16.18
CA VAL A 276 0.04 2.67 -15.61
C VAL A 276 1.17 3.46 -14.98
N ARG A 277 1.44 3.25 -13.69
CA ARG A 277 2.46 3.98 -12.95
C ARG A 277 3.29 3.02 -12.13
N GLU A 278 4.50 2.80 -12.56
CA GLU A 278 5.44 1.94 -11.87
C GLU A 278 6.78 2.65 -11.68
N SER A 279 7.30 2.57 -10.47
CA SER A 279 8.60 3.15 -10.15
C SER A 279 9.45 2.21 -9.32
N TYR A 280 10.75 2.31 -9.55
CA TYR A 280 11.76 1.44 -8.97
C TYR A 280 13.00 2.25 -8.57
N VAL A 281 13.62 1.83 -7.48
CA VAL A 281 14.92 2.37 -7.05
C VAL A 281 15.87 1.20 -6.80
N ASN A 282 16.98 1.13 -7.52
CA ASN A 282 17.94 0.04 -7.42
C ASN A 282 17.26 -1.34 -7.54
N LEU A 283 16.39 -1.51 -8.53
CA LEU A 283 15.54 -2.68 -8.80
C LEU A 283 14.45 -2.99 -7.75
N ILE A 284 14.32 -2.18 -6.70
CA ILE A 284 13.29 -2.33 -5.67
C ILE A 284 12.03 -1.61 -6.13
N PRO A 285 10.85 -2.26 -6.14
CA PRO A 285 9.60 -1.59 -6.45
C PRO A 285 9.23 -0.60 -5.33
N THR A 286 8.88 0.63 -5.72
CA THR A 286 8.45 1.69 -4.81
C THR A 286 6.95 1.91 -4.97
N SER A 287 6.16 0.98 -4.43
CA SER A 287 4.70 0.97 -4.58
C SER A 287 3.99 2.21 -4.01
N ALA A 288 4.57 2.83 -2.98
CA ALA A 288 4.12 4.10 -2.42
C ALA A 288 4.84 5.32 -3.03
N GLY A 289 5.54 5.14 -4.16
CA GLY A 289 6.23 6.19 -4.89
C GLY A 289 7.41 6.81 -4.15
N GLY A 290 7.56 8.12 -4.26
CA GLY A 290 8.59 8.84 -3.53
C GLY A 290 9.18 10.02 -4.29
N THR A 291 10.34 10.48 -3.81
CA THR A 291 11.02 11.68 -4.32
C THR A 291 11.49 11.56 -5.77
N HIS A 292 11.83 10.35 -6.24
CA HIS A 292 12.19 10.09 -7.65
C HIS A 292 10.99 10.29 -8.60
N GLU A 293 9.78 9.88 -8.19
CA GLU A 293 8.55 10.18 -8.95
C GLU A 293 8.23 11.68 -8.96
N SER A 294 8.44 12.35 -7.83
CA SER A 294 8.31 13.80 -7.76
C SER A 294 9.26 14.47 -8.75
N GLY A 295 10.49 13.95 -8.90
CA GLY A 295 11.44 14.40 -9.89
C GLY A 295 10.98 14.18 -11.33
N LEU A 296 10.39 13.03 -11.65
CA LEU A 296 9.80 12.76 -12.95
C LEU A 296 8.66 13.74 -13.25
N ARG A 297 7.74 13.91 -12.29
CA ARG A 297 6.61 14.85 -12.39
C ARG A 297 7.08 16.28 -12.67
N ASP A 298 8.06 16.75 -11.90
CA ASP A 298 8.62 18.09 -12.05
C ASP A 298 9.34 18.26 -13.40
N GLY A 299 10.09 17.24 -13.81
CA GLY A 299 10.79 17.22 -15.09
C GLY A 299 9.83 17.29 -16.28
N LEU A 300 8.79 16.44 -16.28
CA LEU A 300 7.76 16.42 -17.32
C LEU A 300 6.99 17.74 -17.37
N PHE A 301 6.54 18.23 -16.22
CA PHE A 301 5.78 19.48 -16.15
C PHE A 301 6.57 20.67 -16.66
N ASN A 302 7.80 20.85 -16.18
CA ASN A 302 8.61 22.01 -16.56
C ASN A 302 8.97 21.98 -18.04
N ALA A 303 9.24 20.82 -18.62
CA ALA A 303 9.52 20.68 -20.05
C ALA A 303 8.30 21.04 -20.91
N VAL A 304 7.12 20.50 -20.57
CA VAL A 304 5.87 20.79 -21.30
C VAL A 304 5.50 22.28 -21.15
N LYS A 305 5.66 22.83 -19.95
CA LYS A 305 5.41 24.25 -19.68
C LYS A 305 6.34 25.14 -20.51
N SER A 306 7.65 24.86 -20.54
CA SER A 306 8.63 25.58 -21.35
C SER A 306 8.24 25.53 -22.83
N PHE A 307 7.83 24.37 -23.35
CA PHE A 307 7.40 24.24 -24.75
C PHE A 307 6.13 25.07 -25.05
N ILE A 308 5.14 25.03 -24.16
CA ILE A 308 3.90 25.81 -24.30
C ILE A 308 4.17 27.30 -24.29
N GLU A 309 5.04 27.77 -23.41
CA GLU A 309 5.45 29.18 -23.32
C GLU A 309 6.26 29.61 -24.56
N LEU A 310 7.22 28.81 -25.00
CA LEU A 310 8.04 29.08 -26.19
C LEU A 310 7.20 29.24 -27.47
N HIS A 311 6.21 28.38 -27.63
CA HIS A 311 5.33 28.39 -28.80
C HIS A 311 4.05 29.24 -28.60
N SER A 312 3.93 29.97 -27.49
CA SER A 312 2.79 30.86 -27.19
C SER A 312 1.44 30.16 -27.29
N LEU A 313 1.36 28.91 -26.86
CA LEU A 313 0.14 28.07 -27.00
C LEU A 313 -0.86 28.27 -25.85
N LEU A 314 -0.47 28.92 -24.75
CA LEU A 314 -1.32 29.05 -23.58
C LEU A 314 -2.45 30.07 -23.79
N PRO A 315 -3.73 29.67 -23.69
CA PRO A 315 -4.84 30.61 -23.78
C PRO A 315 -4.86 31.61 -22.63
N LYS A 316 -5.37 32.82 -22.86
CA LYS A 316 -5.49 33.85 -21.82
C LYS A 316 -6.32 33.33 -20.64
N GLY A 317 -5.79 33.51 -19.42
CA GLY A 317 -6.47 33.13 -18.17
C GLY A 317 -6.32 31.65 -17.80
N VAL A 318 -5.67 30.81 -18.61
CA VAL A 318 -5.37 29.42 -18.24
C VAL A 318 -4.06 29.36 -17.45
N LYS A 319 -4.10 28.70 -16.30
CA LYS A 319 -2.91 28.45 -15.46
C LYS A 319 -2.66 26.95 -15.42
N LEU A 320 -1.51 26.53 -15.93
CA LEU A 320 -1.06 25.14 -15.89
C LEU A 320 -0.57 24.76 -14.49
N MET A 321 -0.87 23.53 -14.09
CA MET A 321 -0.35 22.90 -12.89
C MET A 321 0.31 21.55 -13.23
N PRO A 322 1.21 21.02 -12.39
CA PRO A 322 1.87 19.75 -12.66
C PRO A 322 0.90 18.60 -12.95
N GLU A 323 -0.26 18.58 -12.29
CA GLU A 323 -1.31 17.56 -12.48
C GLU A 323 -1.92 17.57 -13.89
N ASP A 324 -1.98 18.72 -14.55
CA ASP A 324 -2.56 18.82 -15.89
C ASP A 324 -1.74 18.03 -16.93
N VAL A 325 -0.45 17.80 -16.63
CA VAL A 325 0.46 16.98 -17.44
C VAL A 325 0.54 15.57 -16.88
N PHE A 326 0.76 15.43 -15.55
CA PHE A 326 1.09 14.16 -14.92
C PHE A 326 -0.11 13.22 -14.74
N ALA A 327 -1.33 13.77 -14.60
CA ALA A 327 -2.53 12.94 -14.44
C ALA A 327 -2.77 11.99 -15.64
N ARG A 328 -2.31 12.36 -16.83
CA ARG A 328 -2.47 11.58 -18.08
C ARG A 328 -1.19 10.82 -18.48
N ALA A 329 -0.15 10.86 -17.64
CA ALA A 329 1.09 10.16 -17.85
C ALA A 329 1.02 8.73 -17.28
N SER A 330 1.21 7.76 -18.16
CA SER A 330 1.60 6.39 -17.80
C SER A 330 3.10 6.28 -17.89
N TYR A 331 3.75 5.67 -16.91
CA TYR A 331 5.20 5.58 -16.91
C TYR A 331 5.75 4.34 -16.23
N VAL A 332 6.95 3.98 -16.62
CA VAL A 332 7.84 3.10 -15.86
C VAL A 332 9.15 3.89 -15.63
N LEU A 333 9.49 4.06 -14.36
CA LEU A 333 10.66 4.81 -13.91
C LEU A 333 11.60 3.90 -13.13
N SER A 334 12.87 3.83 -13.52
CA SER A 334 13.92 3.12 -12.80
C SER A 334 15.03 4.09 -12.39
N ALA A 335 15.11 4.43 -11.11
CA ALA A 335 16.17 5.29 -10.58
C ALA A 335 17.32 4.47 -10.00
N LYS A 336 18.55 4.93 -10.20
CA LYS A 336 19.76 4.45 -9.55
C LYS A 336 20.26 5.50 -8.58
N VAL A 337 20.24 5.19 -7.29
CA VAL A 337 20.65 6.08 -6.21
C VAL A 337 21.68 5.36 -5.36
N LEU A 338 22.83 5.98 -5.09
CA LEU A 338 23.95 5.33 -4.42
C LEU A 338 23.61 4.97 -2.96
N ASP A 339 22.99 5.90 -2.25
CA ASP A 339 22.57 5.72 -0.84
C ASP A 339 21.10 6.10 -0.66
N PRO A 340 20.14 5.26 -1.15
CA PRO A 340 18.74 5.59 -1.07
C PRO A 340 18.20 5.49 0.35
N GLN A 341 17.52 6.54 0.80
CA GLN A 341 16.82 6.58 2.07
C GLN A 341 15.35 6.25 1.85
N PHE A 342 14.90 5.12 2.40
CA PHE A 342 13.51 4.67 2.29
C PHE A 342 12.72 4.94 3.57
N GLN A 343 11.41 5.00 3.43
CA GLN A 343 10.49 4.98 4.55
C GLN A 343 10.32 3.53 5.03
N GLY A 344 11.01 3.18 6.14
CA GLY A 344 10.94 1.84 6.74
C GLY A 344 11.74 0.76 6.00
N GLN A 345 11.77 -0.45 6.60
CA GLN A 345 12.56 -1.59 6.11
C GLN A 345 11.99 -2.21 4.82
N ILE A 346 10.69 -2.09 4.59
CA ILE A 346 10.00 -2.67 3.42
C ILE A 346 10.31 -1.91 2.12
N LYS A 347 10.90 -0.71 2.23
CA LYS A 347 11.43 0.10 1.11
C LYS A 347 10.38 0.56 0.07
N GLU A 348 9.12 0.71 0.46
CA GLU A 348 8.02 1.07 -0.45
C GLU A 348 8.07 2.49 -0.98
N ARG A 349 8.69 3.40 -0.24
CA ARG A 349 8.75 4.82 -0.59
C ARG A 349 10.15 5.39 -0.45
N LEU A 350 10.63 6.05 -1.49
CA LEU A 350 11.91 6.77 -1.44
C LEU A 350 11.72 8.15 -0.80
N ASN A 351 12.59 8.48 0.17
CA ASN A 351 12.59 9.77 0.87
C ASN A 351 13.86 10.62 0.61
N SER A 352 14.81 10.10 -0.18
CA SER A 352 16.05 10.84 -0.54
C SER A 352 15.69 12.15 -1.24
N ARG A 353 15.93 13.30 -0.59
CA ARG A 353 15.54 14.62 -1.12
C ARG A 353 16.19 14.94 -2.46
N ASP A 354 17.46 14.56 -2.62
CA ASP A 354 18.21 14.82 -3.83
C ASP A 354 17.71 14.04 -5.06
N ALA A 355 16.96 12.97 -4.87
CA ALA A 355 16.37 12.20 -5.97
C ALA A 355 15.38 13.01 -6.82
N VAL A 356 14.72 14.04 -6.25
CA VAL A 356 13.90 14.98 -7.04
C VAL A 356 14.75 15.68 -8.07
N ARG A 357 15.88 16.27 -7.63
CA ARG A 357 16.80 17.02 -8.49
C ARG A 357 17.53 16.10 -9.47
N LEU A 358 17.91 14.89 -9.01
CA LEU A 358 18.54 13.88 -9.84
C LEU A 358 17.68 13.53 -11.06
N VAL A 359 16.45 13.09 -10.82
CA VAL A 359 15.55 12.64 -11.90
C VAL A 359 15.10 13.81 -12.77
N SER A 360 14.65 14.93 -12.15
CA SER A 360 14.21 16.09 -12.93
C SER A 360 15.33 16.69 -13.78
N GLY A 361 16.57 16.63 -13.29
CA GLY A 361 17.74 17.15 -13.98
C GLY A 361 18.06 16.42 -15.29
N PHE A 362 17.73 15.15 -15.41
CA PHE A 362 17.89 14.38 -16.64
C PHE A 362 16.62 14.37 -17.51
N VAL A 363 15.44 14.21 -16.89
CA VAL A 363 14.16 14.11 -17.62
C VAL A 363 13.80 15.41 -18.33
N ARG A 364 13.94 16.54 -17.63
CA ARG A 364 13.53 17.85 -18.18
C ARG A 364 14.25 18.19 -19.48
N PRO A 365 15.60 18.26 -19.54
CA PRO A 365 16.29 18.64 -20.78
C PRO A 365 16.06 17.61 -21.89
N ALA A 366 15.94 16.32 -21.56
CA ALA A 366 15.65 15.29 -22.54
C ALA A 366 14.27 15.49 -23.20
N LEU A 367 13.23 15.78 -22.41
CA LEU A 367 11.90 16.03 -22.95
C LEU A 367 11.82 17.38 -23.67
N GLU A 368 12.45 18.44 -23.17
CA GLU A 368 12.52 19.73 -23.86
C GLU A 368 13.16 19.58 -25.26
N LEU A 369 14.26 18.84 -25.36
CA LEU A 369 14.90 18.57 -26.64
C LEU A 369 13.99 17.75 -27.56
N TRP A 370 13.38 16.68 -27.04
CA TRP A 370 12.52 15.79 -27.82
C TRP A 370 11.29 16.52 -28.36
N LEU A 371 10.61 17.36 -27.54
CA LEU A 371 9.46 18.15 -27.97
C LEU A 371 9.82 19.19 -29.05
N ASN A 372 10.98 19.82 -28.93
CA ASN A 372 11.44 20.78 -29.92
C ASN A 372 11.91 20.14 -31.24
N GLN A 373 12.38 18.90 -31.19
CA GLN A 373 12.67 18.11 -32.40
C GLN A 373 11.39 17.61 -33.09
N HIS A 374 10.30 17.43 -32.31
CA HIS A 374 9.01 16.88 -32.77
C HIS A 374 7.87 17.83 -32.42
N VAL A 375 7.88 19.02 -33.02
CA VAL A 375 6.95 20.12 -32.68
C VAL A 375 5.47 19.69 -32.72
N ASP A 376 5.10 18.82 -33.66
CA ASP A 376 3.71 18.32 -33.76
C ASP A 376 3.30 17.45 -32.57
N TYR A 377 4.23 16.65 -32.00
CA TYR A 377 3.99 15.90 -30.78
C TYR A 377 3.88 16.85 -29.57
N GLY A 378 4.76 17.87 -29.53
CA GLY A 378 4.71 18.91 -28.51
C GLY A 378 3.38 19.65 -28.49
N LYS A 379 2.84 20.00 -29.66
CA LYS A 379 1.52 20.65 -29.78
C LYS A 379 0.38 19.75 -29.28
N LYS A 380 0.36 18.46 -29.65
CA LYS A 380 -0.65 17.51 -29.16
C LYS A 380 -0.60 17.36 -27.65
N LEU A 381 0.60 17.25 -27.08
CA LEU A 381 0.78 17.18 -25.63
C LEU A 381 0.36 18.47 -24.93
N ALA A 382 0.67 19.63 -25.53
CA ALA A 382 0.23 20.94 -25.04
C ALA A 382 -1.31 21.04 -25.04
N GLU A 383 -1.98 20.60 -26.11
CA GLU A 383 -3.44 20.56 -26.20
C GLU A 383 -4.04 19.69 -25.10
N LEU A 384 -3.48 18.51 -24.85
CA LEU A 384 -3.90 17.60 -23.77
C LEU A 384 -3.80 18.29 -22.40
N ALA A 385 -2.65 18.91 -22.10
CA ALA A 385 -2.39 19.60 -20.84
C ALA A 385 -3.30 20.84 -20.67
N ILE A 386 -3.47 21.63 -21.73
CA ILE A 386 -4.35 22.82 -21.70
C ILE A 386 -5.83 22.41 -21.50
N LYS A 387 -6.28 21.34 -22.18
CA LYS A 387 -7.63 20.78 -22.00
C LYS A 387 -7.86 20.33 -20.56
N ALA A 388 -6.88 19.67 -19.96
CA ALA A 388 -6.91 19.27 -18.55
C ALA A 388 -7.00 20.50 -17.62
N ALA A 389 -6.15 21.51 -17.82
CA ALA A 389 -6.15 22.75 -17.07
C ALA A 389 -7.49 23.51 -17.18
N GLN A 390 -8.05 23.61 -18.39
CA GLN A 390 -9.34 24.25 -18.62
C GLN A 390 -10.48 23.48 -17.93
N THR A 391 -10.45 22.16 -17.97
CA THR A 391 -11.45 21.31 -17.30
C THR A 391 -11.37 21.50 -15.78
N ARG A 392 -10.18 21.46 -15.21
CA ARG A 392 -9.92 21.74 -13.80
C ARG A 392 -10.40 23.15 -13.39
N GLN A 393 -10.07 24.18 -14.18
CA GLN A 393 -10.50 25.56 -13.91
C GLN A 393 -12.01 25.75 -14.02
N LYS A 394 -12.66 25.11 -15.04
CA LYS A 394 -14.12 25.13 -15.15
C LYS A 394 -14.80 24.44 -13.97
N ALA A 395 -14.26 23.33 -13.48
CA ALA A 395 -14.74 22.67 -12.28
C ALA A 395 -14.59 23.60 -11.06
N GLY A 396 -13.41 24.25 -10.89
CA GLY A 396 -13.17 25.23 -9.85
C GLY A 396 -14.10 26.47 -9.96
N GLN A 397 -14.31 27.01 -11.18
CA GLN A 397 -15.22 28.15 -11.38
C GLN A 397 -16.70 27.82 -11.14
N LYS A 398 -17.13 26.58 -11.37
CA LYS A 398 -18.47 26.14 -10.98
C LYS A 398 -18.63 26.13 -9.46
N VAL A 399 -17.58 25.82 -8.73
CA VAL A 399 -17.53 25.91 -7.25
C VAL A 399 -17.45 27.38 -6.81
N GLU A 400 -16.63 28.21 -7.47
CA GLU A 400 -16.52 29.65 -7.15
C GLU A 400 -17.76 30.48 -7.52
N LYS A 401 -18.43 30.20 -8.64
CA LYS A 401 -19.72 30.86 -8.98
C LYS A 401 -20.82 30.55 -7.96
N ARG A 402 -20.69 29.46 -7.19
CA ARG A 402 -21.54 29.19 -6.02
C ARG A 402 -21.03 29.84 -4.73
N LYS A 403 -19.74 30.22 -4.67
CA LYS A 403 -19.13 31.00 -3.56
C LYS A 403 -19.42 32.53 -3.64
N GLY A 404 -20.13 32.99 -4.65
CA GLY A 404 -20.45 34.42 -4.87
C GLY A 404 -21.44 35.07 -3.90
N SER A 405 -21.85 34.41 -2.85
CA SER A 405 -22.47 35.00 -1.67
C SER A 405 -21.77 34.43 -0.44
N GLY A 406 -21.01 35.21 0.26
CA GLY A 406 -20.05 34.90 1.32
C GLY A 406 -20.50 34.06 2.52
N VAL A 407 -21.41 33.11 2.32
CA VAL A 407 -21.75 32.04 3.26
C VAL A 407 -21.97 30.78 2.43
N ALA A 408 -21.15 29.77 2.60
CA ALA A 408 -21.44 28.44 2.07
C ALA A 408 -22.80 28.03 2.62
N VAL A 409 -23.81 27.91 1.75
CA VAL A 409 -25.14 27.42 2.15
C VAL A 409 -24.95 25.93 2.44
N LEU A 410 -24.85 25.61 3.73
CA LEU A 410 -24.76 24.23 4.19
C LEU A 410 -26.00 23.44 3.76
N PRO A 411 -25.88 22.13 3.51
CA PRO A 411 -27.01 21.30 3.17
C PRO A 411 -28.15 21.45 4.18
N GLY A 412 -29.35 21.70 3.72
CA GLY A 412 -30.51 21.94 4.62
C GLY A 412 -30.84 20.75 5.55
N LYS A 413 -30.35 19.56 5.22
CA LYS A 413 -30.49 18.35 6.05
C LYS A 413 -29.37 18.19 7.08
N LEU A 414 -28.24 18.93 6.96
CA LEU A 414 -27.18 18.92 7.94
C LEU A 414 -27.66 19.57 9.24
N THR A 415 -27.53 18.87 10.34
CA THR A 415 -27.65 19.44 11.68
C THR A 415 -26.24 19.64 12.23
N ASP A 416 -25.77 20.87 12.15
CA ASP A 416 -24.38 21.22 12.48
C ASP A 416 -24.10 21.27 14.00
N CYS A 417 -22.83 21.27 14.37
CA CYS A 417 -22.35 21.52 15.73
C CYS A 417 -22.11 23.03 15.96
N GLU A 418 -22.06 23.42 17.23
CA GLU A 418 -21.92 24.82 17.63
C GLU A 418 -20.45 25.27 17.71
N SER A 419 -19.55 24.33 18.03
CA SER A 419 -18.10 24.58 18.14
C SER A 419 -17.46 24.84 16.78
N ARG A 420 -16.40 25.66 16.79
CA ARG A 420 -15.52 25.90 15.63
C ARG A 420 -14.17 25.22 15.75
N ASP A 421 -13.95 24.48 16.82
CA ASP A 421 -12.70 23.76 17.04
C ASP A 421 -12.71 22.44 16.28
N ILE A 422 -12.06 22.44 15.13
CA ILE A 422 -12.00 21.29 14.21
C ILE A 422 -11.45 20.03 14.90
N ALA A 423 -10.53 20.18 15.86
CA ALA A 423 -9.90 19.05 16.52
C ALA A 423 -10.90 18.18 17.30
N TYR A 424 -11.98 18.79 17.80
CA TYR A 424 -13.03 18.12 18.57
C TYR A 424 -14.32 17.89 17.78
N ASN A 425 -14.50 18.61 16.67
CA ASN A 425 -15.71 18.51 15.86
C ASN A 425 -15.77 17.22 15.07
N GLU A 426 -16.94 16.59 15.06
CA GLU A 426 -17.22 15.34 14.38
C GLU A 426 -18.50 15.45 13.56
N VAL A 427 -18.53 14.84 12.38
CA VAL A 427 -19.76 14.69 11.60
C VAL A 427 -20.10 13.22 11.42
N PHE A 428 -21.35 12.85 11.73
CA PHE A 428 -21.88 11.52 11.50
C PHE A 428 -22.69 11.50 10.22
N LEU A 429 -22.22 10.69 9.25
CA LEU A 429 -22.99 10.37 8.04
C LEU A 429 -23.90 9.19 8.39
N VAL A 430 -25.19 9.46 8.53
CA VAL A 430 -26.14 8.51 9.12
C VAL A 430 -27.08 7.98 8.05
N GLU A 431 -27.27 6.67 8.00
CA GLU A 431 -28.19 6.02 7.10
C GLU A 431 -29.65 6.35 7.45
N GLY A 432 -30.36 6.97 6.50
CA GLY A 432 -31.79 7.24 6.58
C GLY A 432 -32.20 8.39 7.51
N ASP A 433 -33.39 8.91 7.28
CA ASP A 433 -33.95 10.03 8.06
C ASP A 433 -34.40 9.60 9.48
N SER A 434 -34.79 8.33 9.68
CA SER A 434 -35.23 7.81 11.00
C SER A 434 -34.08 7.74 11.98
N ALA A 435 -32.99 7.06 11.61
CA ALA A 435 -31.78 6.99 12.44
C ALA A 435 -31.12 8.36 12.57
N GLY A 436 -31.16 9.17 11.51
CA GLY A 436 -30.75 10.57 11.55
C GLY A 436 -31.50 11.40 12.57
N GLY A 437 -32.80 11.15 12.77
CA GLY A 437 -33.63 11.79 13.79
C GLY A 437 -33.17 11.46 15.22
N SER A 438 -32.97 10.17 15.53
CA SER A 438 -32.45 9.71 16.83
C SER A 438 -31.04 10.25 17.09
N ALA A 439 -30.16 10.25 16.09
CA ALA A 439 -28.81 10.78 16.18
C ALA A 439 -28.81 12.30 16.45
N LYS A 440 -29.67 13.06 15.77
CA LYS A 440 -29.83 14.51 16.02
C LYS A 440 -30.26 14.82 17.45
N MET A 441 -31.13 14.00 18.02
CA MET A 441 -31.59 14.19 19.41
C MET A 441 -30.57 13.76 20.43
N GLY A 442 -29.83 12.68 20.14
CA GLY A 442 -28.87 12.07 21.08
C GLY A 442 -27.47 12.67 21.05
N ARG A 443 -27.10 13.45 20.01
CA ARG A 443 -25.74 13.99 19.85
C ARG A 443 -25.34 15.03 20.89
N ASP A 444 -24.07 15.17 21.10
CA ASP A 444 -23.50 16.38 21.69
C ASP A 444 -23.62 17.56 20.69
N LYS A 445 -24.41 18.55 21.03
CA LYS A 445 -24.67 19.69 20.16
C LYS A 445 -23.45 20.58 19.96
N GLU A 446 -22.54 20.58 20.92
CA GLU A 446 -21.35 21.43 20.87
C GLU A 446 -20.38 20.92 19.80
N ASN A 447 -20.08 19.63 19.78
CA ASN A 447 -19.00 19.07 18.95
C ASN A 447 -19.46 18.10 17.85
N GLN A 448 -20.74 17.65 17.87
CA GLN A 448 -21.20 16.63 16.93
C GLN A 448 -22.25 17.17 15.96
N ALA A 449 -21.98 16.99 14.67
CA ALA A 449 -22.90 17.24 13.57
C ALA A 449 -23.48 15.93 13.03
N VAL A 450 -24.68 15.98 12.45
CA VAL A 450 -25.37 14.84 11.83
C VAL A 450 -25.83 15.19 10.44
N LEU A 451 -25.44 14.39 9.45
CA LEU A 451 -25.87 14.47 8.06
C LEU A 451 -26.60 13.17 7.68
N PRO A 452 -27.93 13.14 7.65
CA PRO A 452 -28.68 11.98 7.17
C PRO A 452 -28.48 11.79 5.66
N LEU A 453 -28.29 10.55 5.24
CA LEU A 453 -28.17 10.15 3.83
C LEU A 453 -29.50 9.56 3.36
N ARG A 454 -30.00 9.98 2.19
CA ARG A 454 -31.25 9.50 1.63
C ARG A 454 -31.01 8.36 0.65
N GLY A 455 -31.13 7.14 1.16
CA GLY A 455 -30.93 5.92 0.38
C GLY A 455 -29.46 5.61 0.06
N LYS A 456 -29.24 4.66 -0.84
CA LYS A 456 -27.91 4.20 -1.22
C LYS A 456 -27.15 5.28 -1.97
N VAL A 457 -25.95 5.59 -1.52
CA VAL A 457 -25.05 6.54 -2.18
C VAL A 457 -24.61 5.97 -3.53
N LEU A 458 -24.34 6.83 -4.51
CA LEU A 458 -23.85 6.44 -5.83
C LEU A 458 -22.54 5.64 -5.69
N ASN A 459 -22.43 4.52 -6.42
CA ASN A 459 -21.14 3.87 -6.61
C ASN A 459 -20.21 4.78 -7.42
N THR A 460 -19.19 5.32 -6.77
CA THR A 460 -18.30 6.34 -7.36
C THR A 460 -17.03 5.75 -7.96
N TRP A 461 -16.88 4.41 -8.00
CA TRP A 461 -15.64 3.78 -8.44
C TRP A 461 -15.23 4.19 -9.86
N GLU A 462 -16.18 4.17 -10.79
CA GLU A 462 -15.95 4.52 -12.20
C GLU A 462 -16.55 5.88 -12.60
N VAL A 463 -16.86 6.72 -11.62
CA VAL A 463 -17.45 8.04 -11.86
C VAL A 463 -16.36 9.10 -11.93
N ASP A 464 -16.31 9.84 -13.03
CA ASP A 464 -15.42 10.99 -13.16
C ASP A 464 -15.80 12.10 -12.18
N ARG A 465 -14.80 12.83 -11.68
CA ARG A 465 -15.02 13.93 -10.72
C ARG A 465 -16.04 14.95 -11.16
N ASP A 466 -16.08 15.27 -12.45
CA ASP A 466 -17.02 16.25 -13.01
C ASP A 466 -18.48 15.81 -12.88
N ARG A 467 -18.73 14.50 -12.78
CA ARG A 467 -20.06 13.91 -12.61
C ARG A 467 -20.44 13.64 -11.17
N LEU A 468 -19.48 13.68 -10.24
CA LEU A 468 -19.75 13.43 -8.82
C LEU A 468 -20.79 14.39 -8.25
N PHE A 469 -20.65 15.68 -8.54
CA PHE A 469 -21.56 16.73 -8.06
C PHE A 469 -22.94 16.76 -8.74
N ALA A 470 -23.16 15.91 -9.76
CA ALA A 470 -24.52 15.66 -10.25
C ALA A 470 -25.36 14.84 -9.25
N ASN A 471 -24.69 14.12 -8.32
CA ASN A 471 -25.35 13.43 -7.22
C ASN A 471 -25.44 14.35 -5.99
N ASN A 472 -26.66 14.62 -5.54
CA ASN A 472 -26.92 15.54 -4.43
C ASN A 472 -26.32 15.05 -3.11
N GLU A 473 -26.30 13.75 -2.84
CA GLU A 473 -25.75 13.19 -1.59
C GLU A 473 -24.23 13.43 -1.51
N ILE A 474 -23.51 13.18 -2.60
CA ILE A 474 -22.06 13.40 -2.67
C ILE A 474 -21.73 14.90 -2.57
N HIS A 475 -22.52 15.72 -3.26
CA HIS A 475 -22.41 17.17 -3.15
C HIS A 475 -22.60 17.64 -1.70
N ASP A 476 -23.64 17.14 -1.03
CA ASP A 476 -23.93 17.51 0.36
C ASP A 476 -22.82 17.04 1.33
N ILE A 477 -22.27 15.85 1.13
CA ILE A 477 -21.12 15.35 1.91
C ILE A 477 -19.90 16.27 1.73
N SER A 478 -19.54 16.60 0.48
CA SER A 478 -18.40 17.48 0.19
C SER A 478 -18.56 18.86 0.79
N VAL A 479 -19.75 19.48 0.64
CA VAL A 479 -20.06 20.80 1.21
C VAL A 479 -20.06 20.76 2.75
N ALA A 480 -20.63 19.71 3.35
CA ALA A 480 -20.63 19.56 4.81
C ALA A 480 -19.21 19.44 5.36
N MET A 481 -18.36 18.64 4.73
CA MET A 481 -16.96 18.47 5.15
C MET A 481 -16.11 19.72 4.87
N GLY A 482 -16.47 20.53 3.87
CA GLY A 482 -15.67 21.67 3.42
C GLY A 482 -14.42 21.29 2.62
N VAL A 483 -14.41 20.11 2.03
CA VAL A 483 -13.28 19.58 1.23
C VAL A 483 -13.77 19.14 -0.14
N ASP A 484 -13.06 19.57 -1.18
CA ASP A 484 -13.36 19.17 -2.55
C ASP A 484 -12.81 17.77 -2.87
N PRO A 485 -13.49 16.99 -3.73
CA PRO A 485 -12.98 15.71 -4.21
C PRO A 485 -11.61 15.84 -4.88
N HIS A 486 -10.73 14.92 -4.56
CA HIS A 486 -9.33 14.88 -5.02
C HIS A 486 -8.87 13.43 -5.23
N GLY A 487 -7.81 13.24 -5.98
CA GLY A 487 -7.22 11.91 -6.20
C GLY A 487 -6.03 11.66 -5.28
N PRO A 488 -5.47 10.44 -5.34
CA PRO A 488 -4.38 10.02 -4.46
C PRO A 488 -3.10 10.83 -4.64
N ASN A 489 -2.88 11.41 -5.82
CA ASN A 489 -1.70 12.21 -6.11
C ASN A 489 -1.94 13.72 -6.03
N ASP A 490 -3.14 14.14 -5.65
CA ASP A 490 -3.45 15.56 -5.49
C ASP A 490 -2.98 16.07 -4.13
N SER A 491 -2.69 17.36 -4.06
CA SER A 491 -2.43 18.06 -2.80
C SER A 491 -3.65 18.96 -2.51
N PRO A 492 -4.74 18.42 -1.94
CA PRO A 492 -5.93 19.20 -1.67
C PRO A 492 -5.67 20.24 -0.59
N ASP A 493 -6.35 21.36 -0.69
CA ASP A 493 -6.43 22.31 0.40
C ASP A 493 -7.41 21.81 1.47
N LEU A 494 -6.89 21.39 2.61
CA LEU A 494 -7.68 20.94 3.76
C LEU A 494 -8.01 22.09 4.75
N SER A 495 -7.62 23.33 4.45
CA SER A 495 -7.90 24.48 5.32
C SER A 495 -9.40 24.75 5.49
N GLY A 496 -10.21 24.26 4.54
CA GLY A 496 -11.67 24.33 4.60
C GLY A 496 -12.34 23.19 5.37
N LEU A 497 -11.58 22.22 5.88
CA LEU A 497 -12.11 21.10 6.65
C LEU A 497 -12.83 21.60 7.90
N ARG A 498 -14.05 21.08 8.15
CA ARG A 498 -14.92 21.55 9.23
C ARG A 498 -14.96 20.62 10.42
N TYR A 499 -14.61 19.34 10.22
CA TYR A 499 -14.67 18.30 11.25
C TYR A 499 -13.37 17.51 11.29
N GLY A 500 -12.84 17.30 12.48
CA GLY A 500 -11.66 16.46 12.72
C GLY A 500 -11.94 14.99 12.49
N LYS A 501 -13.22 14.56 12.65
CA LYS A 501 -13.65 13.20 12.35
C LYS A 501 -14.91 13.17 11.48
N VAL A 502 -14.89 12.32 10.47
CA VAL A 502 -16.03 11.96 9.63
C VAL A 502 -16.37 10.51 9.93
N CYS A 503 -17.51 10.29 10.59
CA CYS A 503 -17.91 8.99 11.10
C CYS A 503 -19.03 8.41 10.22
N ILE A 504 -18.82 7.26 9.62
CA ILE A 504 -19.84 6.50 8.89
C ILE A 504 -20.66 5.73 9.92
N LEU A 505 -21.96 5.95 9.95
CA LEU A 505 -22.91 5.31 10.85
C LEU A 505 -24.06 4.70 10.03
N SER A 506 -23.99 3.40 9.80
CA SER A 506 -24.96 2.60 9.05
C SER A 506 -25.57 1.51 9.93
N ASP A 507 -26.70 0.98 9.51
CA ASP A 507 -27.34 -0.17 10.13
C ASP A 507 -26.42 -1.40 10.09
N ALA A 508 -26.63 -2.34 11.01
CA ALA A 508 -25.81 -3.55 11.08
C ALA A 508 -26.31 -4.68 10.15
N ASP A 509 -27.17 -4.35 9.22
CA ASP A 509 -27.73 -5.27 8.22
C ASP A 509 -26.94 -5.24 6.90
N VAL A 510 -27.41 -6.02 5.92
CA VAL A 510 -26.78 -6.13 4.59
C VAL A 510 -26.83 -4.80 3.82
N ASP A 511 -27.92 -4.05 3.95
CA ASP A 511 -28.09 -2.76 3.28
C ASP A 511 -27.17 -1.69 3.88
N GLY A 512 -27.06 -1.65 5.20
CA GLY A 512 -26.12 -0.75 5.89
C GLY A 512 -24.65 -1.08 5.60
N SER A 513 -24.30 -2.36 5.52
CA SER A 513 -22.96 -2.79 5.06
C SER A 513 -22.67 -2.34 3.65
N HIS A 514 -23.67 -2.38 2.74
CA HIS A 514 -23.54 -1.89 1.37
C HIS A 514 -23.33 -0.36 1.33
N ILE A 515 -24.08 0.42 2.12
CA ILE A 515 -23.90 1.87 2.23
C ILE A 515 -22.52 2.20 2.78
N GLN A 516 -22.05 1.46 3.79
CA GLN A 516 -20.70 1.61 4.31
C GLN A 516 -19.63 1.41 3.24
N VAL A 517 -19.72 0.35 2.44
CA VAL A 517 -18.79 0.08 1.34
C VAL A 517 -18.84 1.15 0.26
N LEU A 518 -20.01 1.68 -0.08
CA LEU A 518 -20.18 2.79 -1.04
C LEU A 518 -19.49 4.07 -0.53
N LEU A 519 -19.64 4.40 0.76
CA LEU A 519 -18.98 5.55 1.37
C LEU A 519 -17.46 5.35 1.47
N LEU A 520 -16.99 4.17 1.85
CA LEU A 520 -15.57 3.84 1.85
C LEU A 520 -14.97 3.95 0.45
N THR A 521 -15.70 3.50 -0.59
CA THR A 521 -15.31 3.67 -1.99
C THR A 521 -15.22 5.15 -2.39
N LEU A 522 -16.20 5.97 -1.97
CA LEU A 522 -16.17 7.41 -2.18
C LEU A 522 -14.94 8.06 -1.55
N PHE A 523 -14.65 7.76 -0.28
CA PHE A 523 -13.51 8.33 0.43
C PHE A 523 -12.19 7.86 -0.14
N PHE A 524 -12.06 6.57 -0.44
CA PHE A 524 -10.85 6.02 -1.03
C PHE A 524 -10.53 6.62 -2.41
N ARG A 525 -11.56 6.76 -3.27
CA ARG A 525 -11.38 7.21 -4.67
C ARG A 525 -11.28 8.72 -4.81
N HIS A 526 -12.05 9.47 -4.00
CA HIS A 526 -12.28 10.90 -4.20
C HIS A 526 -11.91 11.78 -3.01
N PHE A 527 -11.52 11.21 -1.88
CA PHE A 527 -11.04 11.91 -0.69
C PHE A 527 -9.90 11.16 0.02
N PRO A 528 -8.94 10.57 -0.72
CA PRO A 528 -7.91 9.70 -0.14
C PRO A 528 -7.08 10.41 0.92
N LYS A 529 -6.88 11.73 0.81
CA LYS A 529 -6.12 12.51 1.79
C LYS A 529 -6.78 12.51 3.16
N LEU A 530 -8.10 12.47 3.24
CA LEU A 530 -8.80 12.37 4.52
C LEU A 530 -8.58 11.02 5.21
N ILE A 531 -8.37 9.94 4.45
CA ILE A 531 -7.97 8.64 5.00
C ILE A 531 -6.52 8.69 5.48
N GLU A 532 -5.61 9.20 4.64
CA GLU A 532 -4.18 9.31 4.96
C GLU A 532 -3.92 10.17 6.20
N THR A 533 -4.70 11.23 6.40
CA THR A 533 -4.58 12.14 7.55
C THR A 533 -5.43 11.71 8.75
N GLY A 534 -6.12 10.56 8.68
CA GLY A 534 -6.79 9.95 9.81
C GLY A 534 -8.13 10.58 10.19
N HIS A 535 -8.86 11.16 9.23
CA HIS A 535 -10.16 11.81 9.48
C HIS A 535 -11.37 10.89 9.30
N ILE A 536 -11.23 9.72 8.67
CA ILE A 536 -12.36 8.84 8.35
C ILE A 536 -12.48 7.70 9.37
N TYR A 537 -13.69 7.48 9.86
CA TYR A 537 -14.01 6.46 10.86
C TYR A 537 -15.28 5.71 10.50
N VAL A 538 -15.38 4.46 10.97
CA VAL A 538 -16.61 3.67 10.94
C VAL A 538 -17.09 3.47 12.37
N ALA A 539 -18.31 3.89 12.65
CA ALA A 539 -18.94 3.66 13.94
C ALA A 539 -19.51 2.22 14.03
N ARG A 540 -19.33 1.58 15.16
CA ARG A 540 -19.81 0.22 15.45
C ARG A 540 -20.94 0.27 16.49
N PRO A 541 -22.22 0.41 16.08
CA PRO A 541 -23.33 0.29 16.99
C PRO A 541 -23.46 -1.16 17.50
N PRO A 542 -23.98 -1.40 18.71
CA PRO A 542 -24.20 -2.74 19.22
C PRO A 542 -25.37 -3.44 18.53
N LEU A 543 -25.27 -4.77 18.39
CA LEU A 543 -26.36 -5.62 17.92
C LEU A 543 -27.29 -6.05 19.04
N PHE A 544 -26.77 -6.16 20.28
CA PHE A 544 -27.53 -6.67 21.38
C PHE A 544 -27.49 -5.75 22.60
N ARG A 545 -28.61 -5.70 23.31
CA ARG A 545 -28.74 -5.14 24.64
C ARG A 545 -29.12 -6.23 25.61
N VAL A 546 -28.42 -6.29 26.74
CA VAL A 546 -28.68 -7.22 27.84
C VAL A 546 -29.07 -6.41 29.06
N ASP A 547 -30.32 -6.53 29.47
CA ASP A 547 -30.82 -5.95 30.72
C ASP A 547 -30.59 -6.95 31.87
N VAL A 548 -29.68 -6.58 32.76
CA VAL A 548 -29.31 -7.40 33.93
C VAL A 548 -30.10 -6.92 35.14
N PRO A 549 -30.93 -7.78 35.78
CA PRO A 549 -31.74 -7.37 36.93
C PRO A 549 -30.90 -7.03 38.16
N ALA A 550 -31.43 -6.16 39.02
CA ALA A 550 -30.79 -5.83 40.29
C ALA A 550 -30.65 -7.07 41.18
N ARG A 551 -29.51 -7.19 41.89
CA ARG A 551 -29.25 -8.30 42.82
C ARG A 551 -28.52 -7.83 44.08
N GLY A 552 -29.14 -7.98 45.20
CA GLY A 552 -28.58 -7.55 46.48
C GLY A 552 -28.28 -6.05 46.50
N LYS A 553 -26.99 -5.68 46.64
CA LYS A 553 -26.54 -4.31 46.61
C LYS A 553 -26.15 -3.81 45.19
N LYS A 554 -26.12 -4.71 44.16
CA LYS A 554 -25.82 -4.34 42.78
C LYS A 554 -27.12 -3.84 42.11
N PRO A 555 -27.15 -2.61 41.56
CA PRO A 555 -28.30 -2.09 40.82
C PRO A 555 -28.50 -2.86 39.49
N ALA A 556 -29.67 -2.71 38.90
CA ALA A 556 -29.92 -3.17 37.55
C ALA A 556 -28.93 -2.49 36.59
N ALA A 557 -28.44 -3.21 35.60
CA ALA A 557 -27.47 -2.70 34.63
C ALA A 557 -27.90 -3.02 33.19
N LYS A 558 -27.63 -2.11 32.29
CA LYS A 558 -27.75 -2.32 30.83
C LYS A 558 -26.36 -2.59 30.29
N MET A 559 -26.19 -3.66 29.54
CA MET A 559 -24.94 -4.00 28.87
C MET A 559 -25.19 -4.14 27.36
N TYR A 560 -24.22 -3.76 26.55
CA TYR A 560 -24.36 -3.80 25.11
C TYR A 560 -23.26 -4.70 24.52
N ALA A 561 -23.61 -5.47 23.49
CA ALA A 561 -22.69 -6.35 22.78
C ALA A 561 -22.73 -6.06 21.28
N LEU A 562 -21.55 -6.04 20.63
CA LEU A 562 -21.41 -5.81 19.19
C LEU A 562 -21.82 -7.02 18.36
N ASP A 563 -21.59 -8.23 18.91
CA ASP A 563 -21.78 -9.50 18.23
C ASP A 563 -22.19 -10.62 19.22
N GLU A 564 -22.44 -11.81 18.70
CA GLU A 564 -22.77 -13.02 19.46
C GLU A 564 -21.66 -13.43 20.45
N GLY A 565 -20.39 -13.21 20.08
CA GLY A 565 -19.24 -13.52 20.92
C GLY A 565 -19.21 -12.65 22.18
N GLU A 566 -19.40 -11.33 22.02
CA GLU A 566 -19.52 -10.40 23.15
C GLU A 566 -20.77 -10.66 23.97
N LEU A 567 -21.90 -11.00 23.33
CA LEU A 567 -23.12 -11.37 24.01
C LEU A 567 -22.88 -12.59 24.95
N THR A 568 -22.24 -13.62 24.43
CA THR A 568 -21.89 -14.82 25.19
C THR A 568 -20.97 -14.47 26.36
N ALA A 569 -19.94 -13.65 26.13
CA ALA A 569 -19.03 -13.23 27.20
C ALA A 569 -19.74 -12.42 28.32
N ILE A 570 -20.69 -11.56 27.94
CA ILE A 570 -21.52 -10.80 28.88
C ILE A 570 -22.38 -11.76 29.72
N LEU A 571 -23.05 -12.73 29.09
CA LEU A 571 -23.91 -13.71 29.78
C LEU A 571 -23.10 -14.60 30.71
N ASP A 572 -21.92 -15.05 30.32
CA ASP A 572 -21.00 -15.83 31.16
C ASP A 572 -20.53 -15.02 32.37
N LYS A 573 -20.25 -13.73 32.19
CA LYS A 573 -19.91 -12.82 33.28
C LYS A 573 -21.09 -12.67 34.25
N CYS A 574 -22.30 -12.49 33.74
CA CYS A 574 -23.51 -12.43 34.54
C CYS A 574 -23.72 -13.74 35.34
N ALA A 575 -23.50 -14.89 34.71
CA ALA A 575 -23.61 -16.19 35.37
C ALA A 575 -22.58 -16.36 36.52
N LYS A 576 -21.31 -15.94 36.27
CA LYS A 576 -20.27 -15.92 37.33
C LYS A 576 -20.61 -14.96 38.45
N ASP A 577 -21.27 -13.85 38.17
CA ASP A 577 -21.78 -12.89 39.15
C ASP A 577 -23.07 -13.41 39.82
N GLY A 578 -23.54 -14.61 39.44
CA GLY A 578 -24.67 -15.32 40.01
C GLY A 578 -26.03 -14.83 39.49
N VAL A 579 -26.09 -14.22 38.33
CA VAL A 579 -27.32 -13.94 37.58
C VAL A 579 -27.43 -14.96 36.45
N PRO A 580 -28.34 -15.95 36.53
CA PRO A 580 -28.53 -16.92 35.45
C PRO A 580 -28.97 -16.26 34.15
N ARG A 581 -28.59 -16.86 33.01
CA ARG A 581 -28.88 -16.36 31.66
C ARG A 581 -30.39 -16.10 31.46
N GLU A 582 -31.25 -16.96 31.99
CA GLU A 582 -32.71 -16.87 31.86
C GLU A 582 -33.31 -15.64 32.58
N LYS A 583 -32.55 -15.01 33.47
CA LYS A 583 -32.96 -13.78 34.16
C LYS A 583 -32.48 -12.50 33.44
N CYS A 584 -31.62 -12.63 32.47
CA CYS A 584 -31.20 -11.52 31.64
C CYS A 584 -32.16 -11.35 30.46
N GLN A 585 -32.72 -10.17 30.30
CA GLN A 585 -33.53 -9.87 29.11
C GLN A 585 -32.61 -9.42 27.98
N ILE A 586 -32.64 -10.16 26.86
CA ILE A 586 -31.84 -9.90 25.69
C ILE A 586 -32.74 -9.27 24.64
N SER A 587 -32.33 -8.10 24.10
CA SER A 587 -32.97 -7.43 22.97
C SER A 587 -31.97 -7.32 21.84
N ARG A 588 -32.37 -7.67 20.61
CA ARG A 588 -31.55 -7.50 19.40
C ARG A 588 -32.03 -6.27 18.63
N PHE A 589 -31.10 -5.40 18.24
CA PHE A 589 -31.38 -4.28 17.36
C PHE A 589 -31.23 -4.72 15.90
N LYS A 590 -32.24 -4.51 15.10
CA LYS A 590 -32.18 -4.77 13.64
C LYS A 590 -31.57 -3.62 12.88
N GLY A 591 -31.65 -2.39 13.43
CA GLY A 591 -31.08 -1.20 12.85
C GLY A 591 -31.08 -0.02 13.82
N LEU A 592 -30.41 1.05 13.45
CA LEU A 592 -30.28 2.30 14.23
C LEU A 592 -31.62 2.99 14.48
N GLY A 593 -32.59 2.78 13.60
CA GLY A 593 -33.94 3.31 13.73
C GLY A 593 -34.73 2.74 14.92
N GLU A 594 -34.31 1.58 15.45
CA GLU A 594 -34.91 0.96 16.66
C GLU A 594 -34.30 1.50 17.96
N MET A 595 -33.16 2.22 17.87
CA MET A 595 -32.49 2.82 19.01
C MET A 595 -33.07 4.22 19.30
N ASN A 596 -33.44 4.46 20.55
CA ASN A 596 -33.79 5.82 20.97
C ASN A 596 -32.53 6.69 21.13
N ALA A 597 -32.72 8.00 21.29
CA ALA A 597 -31.62 8.97 21.38
C ALA A 597 -30.63 8.68 22.53
N GLU A 598 -31.12 8.22 23.69
CA GLU A 598 -30.30 7.89 24.85
C GLU A 598 -29.44 6.65 24.60
N GLN A 599 -30.03 5.60 24.00
CA GLN A 599 -29.29 4.37 23.63
C GLN A 599 -28.22 4.66 22.59
N LEU A 600 -28.54 5.47 21.60
CA LEU A 600 -27.59 5.85 20.57
C LEU A 600 -26.43 6.71 21.12
N TRP A 601 -26.75 7.58 22.08
CA TRP A 601 -25.73 8.31 22.82
C TRP A 601 -24.82 7.36 23.60
N GLU A 602 -25.40 6.53 24.48
CA GLU A 602 -24.65 5.64 25.38
C GLU A 602 -23.71 4.68 24.63
N THR A 603 -24.05 4.29 23.41
CA THR A 603 -23.35 3.21 22.68
C THR A 603 -22.49 3.68 21.52
N THR A 604 -22.89 4.78 20.84
CA THR A 604 -22.37 5.09 19.52
C THR A 604 -21.87 6.53 19.38
N LEU A 605 -22.50 7.49 20.07
CA LEU A 605 -22.14 8.90 19.94
C LEU A 605 -21.20 9.38 21.04
N ASN A 606 -21.36 8.89 22.27
CA ASN A 606 -20.57 9.31 23.42
C ASN A 606 -19.09 8.93 23.26
N PRO A 607 -18.17 9.90 23.25
CA PRO A 607 -16.72 9.66 23.08
C PRO A 607 -16.13 8.64 24.06
N ASP A 608 -16.67 8.55 25.28
CA ASP A 608 -16.13 7.68 26.34
C ASP A 608 -16.54 6.21 26.22
N THR A 609 -17.65 5.91 25.53
CA THR A 609 -18.24 4.58 25.51
C THR A 609 -18.37 3.96 24.12
N ARG A 610 -18.35 4.80 23.09
CA ARG A 610 -18.49 4.38 21.70
C ARG A 610 -17.29 3.62 21.17
N ARG A 611 -17.51 2.85 20.10
CA ARG A 611 -16.44 2.21 19.32
C ARG A 611 -16.39 2.78 17.93
N LEU A 612 -15.28 3.49 17.63
CA LEU A 612 -14.95 3.99 16.29
C LEU A 612 -13.74 3.23 15.76
N LEU A 613 -13.86 2.71 14.55
CA LEU A 613 -12.76 2.12 13.83
C LEU A 613 -12.15 3.18 12.89
N PRO A 614 -10.88 3.55 13.04
CA PRO A 614 -10.21 4.41 12.09
C PRO A 614 -10.07 3.70 10.74
N VAL A 615 -10.39 4.38 9.66
CA VAL A 615 -10.16 3.86 8.31
C VAL A 615 -8.73 4.22 7.93
N GLN A 616 -7.91 3.19 7.78
CA GLN A 616 -6.49 3.31 7.42
C GLN A 616 -6.18 2.34 6.30
N LEU A 617 -5.24 2.70 5.44
CA LEU A 617 -4.75 1.79 4.41
C LEU A 617 -3.90 0.65 4.97
N GLY A 618 -3.60 0.68 6.28
CA GLY A 618 -2.88 -0.36 7.02
C GLY A 618 -1.51 -0.65 6.41
N GLY A 619 -1.07 -1.91 6.51
CA GLY A 619 0.10 -2.42 5.79
C GLY A 619 -0.21 -2.88 4.36
N THR A 620 -1.46 -2.72 3.90
CA THR A 620 -1.85 -3.03 2.52
C THR A 620 -1.49 -1.86 1.63
N ASP A 621 -0.84 -2.16 0.52
CA ASP A 621 -0.52 -1.23 -0.55
C ASP A 621 -1.81 -0.58 -1.09
N PHE A 622 -1.73 0.72 -1.41
CA PHE A 622 -2.81 1.44 -2.09
C PHE A 622 -3.26 0.68 -3.35
N ALA A 623 -2.31 0.13 -4.12
CA ALA A 623 -2.58 -0.64 -5.31
C ALA A 623 -3.34 -1.95 -5.02
N ALA A 624 -2.99 -2.68 -3.95
CA ALA A 624 -3.71 -3.89 -3.55
C ALA A 624 -5.14 -3.56 -3.12
N THR A 625 -5.33 -2.47 -2.38
CA THR A 625 -6.66 -1.98 -2.01
C THR A 625 -7.45 -1.55 -3.25
N GLU A 626 -6.81 -0.87 -4.21
CA GLU A 626 -7.45 -0.48 -5.48
C GLU A 626 -7.92 -1.70 -6.28
N VAL A 627 -7.10 -2.75 -6.37
CA VAL A 627 -7.47 -4.02 -7.02
C VAL A 627 -8.67 -4.66 -6.33
N LEU A 628 -8.67 -4.72 -5.00
CA LEU A 628 -9.78 -5.30 -4.25
C LEU A 628 -11.08 -4.50 -4.45
N ILE A 629 -11.02 -3.18 -4.33
CA ILE A 629 -12.19 -2.32 -4.54
C ILE A 629 -12.65 -2.40 -6.00
N THR A 630 -11.76 -2.52 -6.98
CA THR A 630 -12.13 -2.75 -8.38
C THR A 630 -12.93 -4.04 -8.53
N LYS A 631 -12.48 -5.14 -7.95
CA LYS A 631 -13.23 -6.42 -7.97
C LYS A 631 -14.61 -6.29 -7.31
N LEU A 632 -14.70 -5.55 -6.20
CA LEU A 632 -15.96 -5.37 -5.49
C LEU A 632 -16.92 -4.40 -6.18
N MET A 633 -16.43 -3.27 -6.71
CA MET A 633 -17.23 -2.12 -7.13
C MET A 633 -17.20 -1.83 -8.62
N GLY A 634 -16.26 -2.43 -9.38
CA GLY A 634 -16.10 -2.19 -10.82
C GLY A 634 -17.23 -2.78 -11.66
N LYS A 635 -17.51 -2.16 -12.82
CA LYS A 635 -18.41 -2.70 -13.83
C LYS A 635 -17.75 -3.89 -14.52
N GLY A 636 -18.53 -4.93 -14.79
CA GLY A 636 -18.02 -6.14 -15.45
C GLY A 636 -17.39 -7.18 -14.51
N GLU A 637 -17.13 -6.85 -13.24
CA GLU A 637 -16.47 -7.70 -12.25
C GLU A 637 -17.42 -8.75 -11.59
N ALA A 638 -18.50 -9.14 -12.24
CA ALA A 638 -19.45 -10.12 -11.68
C ALA A 638 -18.80 -11.50 -11.45
N ALA A 639 -17.88 -11.91 -12.31
CA ALA A 639 -17.15 -13.17 -12.18
C ALA A 639 -16.20 -13.13 -10.96
N SER A 640 -15.44 -12.03 -10.81
CA SER A 640 -14.53 -11.83 -9.67
C SER A 640 -15.27 -11.77 -8.34
N ARG A 641 -16.46 -11.15 -8.30
CA ARG A 641 -17.31 -11.14 -7.10
C ARG A 641 -17.86 -12.52 -6.77
N ARG A 642 -18.23 -13.32 -7.78
CA ARG A 642 -18.65 -14.70 -7.57
C ARG A 642 -17.52 -15.54 -6.99
N GLU A 643 -16.32 -15.41 -7.54
CA GLU A 643 -15.12 -16.10 -7.03
C GLU A 643 -14.84 -15.73 -5.55
N LEU A 644 -14.93 -14.44 -5.19
CA LEU A 644 -14.79 -14.00 -3.80
C LEU A 644 -15.87 -14.60 -2.88
N MET A 645 -17.10 -14.71 -3.34
CA MET A 645 -18.18 -15.34 -2.57
C MET A 645 -17.97 -16.85 -2.43
N GLU A 646 -17.49 -17.53 -3.46
CA GLU A 646 -17.17 -18.97 -3.42
C GLU A 646 -15.99 -19.26 -2.47
N LEU A 647 -15.00 -18.34 -2.40
CA LEU A 647 -13.82 -18.49 -1.55
C LEU A 647 -14.04 -18.12 -0.08
N HIS A 648 -14.91 -17.16 0.20
CA HIS A 648 -15.05 -16.55 1.52
C HIS A 648 -16.49 -16.55 2.05
N GLY A 649 -17.45 -17.03 1.27
CA GLY A 649 -18.88 -17.00 1.66
C GLY A 649 -19.17 -17.78 2.94
N ASP A 650 -18.43 -18.86 3.19
CA ASP A 650 -18.58 -19.67 4.41
C ASP A 650 -18.01 -18.99 5.68
N ALA A 651 -17.24 -17.90 5.51
CA ALA A 651 -16.67 -17.16 6.65
C ALA A 651 -17.61 -16.08 7.21
N VAL A 652 -18.74 -15.84 6.57
CA VAL A 652 -19.72 -14.81 6.97
C VAL A 652 -21.01 -15.48 7.36
N GLU A 653 -21.41 -15.34 8.63
CA GLU A 653 -22.78 -15.68 9.05
C GLU A 653 -23.75 -14.70 8.39
N VAL A 654 -24.52 -15.19 7.43
CA VAL A 654 -25.58 -14.41 6.79
C VAL A 654 -26.86 -14.61 7.59
N ASP A 655 -27.37 -13.54 8.16
CA ASP A 655 -28.70 -13.50 8.74
C ASP A 655 -29.73 -13.52 7.61
N ILE A 656 -30.36 -14.66 7.37
CA ILE A 656 -31.41 -14.84 6.34
C ILE A 656 -32.76 -14.50 6.97
#